data_e240c664843f0d6c682fbdc0768139a4
#
_entry.id   e240c664843f0d6c682fbdc0768139a4
#
_cell.length_a   1.000
_cell.length_b   1.000
_cell.length_c   1.000
_cell.angle_alpha   90.00
_cell.angle_beta   90.00
_cell.angle_gamma   90.00
#
_symmetry.space_group_name_H-M   'P 1'
#
loop_
_entity.id
_entity.type
_entity.pdbx_description
1 polymer ?
#
loop_
_entity_poly.entity_id
_entity_poly.type
_entity_poly.pdbx_seq_one_letter_code
_entity_poly.pdbx_strand_id
1 'polypeptide(L)'
;TCTEAATKEYWQCQDCQRIYSDSQLIKELTDVTNAEKPALGHNYNEDGYCDRCQHYVAVKPSEENGVYLIAKPYHLAWFRDYVNGTIVDDGEAAGTTHPSASAKLTADIDLKNYCHAAEDGKELLSWLPIGNDDNHWKGNMDGQGHTISNLYIKTAQNYVGLFGYTDGATIQDLIFDNAKVENVSTTNRKTNYTGILAGYAYGDSPSHIKGIKTTNNCTVIGQDNTGGIVGSAEINLENCENHSSVKGKSHVGGIVGDVQFASIEDCANYGKITSTGWNAGGIAGQTFGYSRIQNVFSYGDVTNNPGIIIGSVNGTLTAMGIVAYNKEALLNNSSENIKIVGEGNLTFEDGKVEADVVKAFTKQQIKSGEVAWLLNGSTSVPTEGSTLAWYQKLGENGDEYPVLTPKDGNTVYNKYYICVDKQVYMNIFSNTDAHEKYDKHDKGTETLLANGLYSSTCKRCQANFMYIKDFCGIDGNDLELTVDNGKYIAKAVTLKDGEAYNSPVDIEVKDLKYARTYAANKWQPLYVPFAMSVDQWTGKGLTVASINNFHEMKLKAGDTQVLLEVKKVTSGSLEPNVPYLILCDAEGEKLLELGATTLSKAEEGSIDCHSVTRNYVFQGKYSTMSGLGASETAIYYGVKDGEMVQLTAEDVIGPQNWYLTVTNRPNLYDVDTPLTSAAKAFSIRVIGDGEATGIEDIHVVSDEGENGKQGIFDLQGRKLDAEPTHGIYIKNGKKCVK
;
A
#
# COMPACT_ATOMS: atom_id res chain seq x y z
N THR A 1 -61.07 6.03 16.94
CA THR A 1 -59.66 5.85 16.56
C THR A 1 -58.80 6.98 17.14
N CYS A 2 -57.50 6.96 16.91
CA CYS A 2 -56.62 8.06 17.36
C CYS A 2 -56.82 9.34 16.56
N THR A 3 -57.16 9.23 15.30
CA THR A 3 -57.25 10.34 14.34
C THR A 3 -58.67 10.70 13.91
N GLU A 4 -59.62 9.81 14.15
CA GLU A 4 -61.00 10.02 13.73
C GLU A 4 -61.95 10.15 14.93
N ALA A 5 -62.83 11.07 14.87
CA ALA A 5 -63.95 11.18 15.81
C ALA A 5 -64.86 9.95 15.69
N ALA A 6 -65.40 9.52 16.78
CA ALA A 6 -66.36 8.42 16.82
C ALA A 6 -67.68 8.91 17.33
N THR A 7 -68.74 8.31 16.85
CA THR A 7 -70.10 8.60 17.37
C THR A 7 -70.29 7.79 18.66
N LYS A 8 -70.84 8.47 19.70
CA LYS A 8 -71.35 7.74 20.88
C LYS A 8 -72.52 6.91 20.43
N GLU A 9 -72.71 5.78 21.09
CA GLU A 9 -73.92 5.03 20.93
C GLU A 9 -75.14 5.96 21.25
N TYR A 10 -76.08 5.98 20.37
CA TYR A 10 -77.30 6.65 20.58
C TYR A 10 -78.49 5.76 20.17
N TRP A 11 -79.68 6.05 20.71
CA TRP A 11 -80.87 5.33 20.40
C TRP A 11 -81.85 6.28 19.70
N GLN A 12 -82.49 5.78 18.68
CA GLN A 12 -83.52 6.54 17.94
C GLN A 12 -84.89 5.94 18.22
N CYS A 13 -85.82 6.77 18.61
CA CYS A 13 -87.22 6.36 18.76
C CYS A 13 -87.83 6.12 17.34
N GLN A 14 -88.42 4.94 17.14
CA GLN A 14 -88.93 4.52 15.87
C GLN A 14 -90.22 5.36 15.47
N ASP A 15 -90.91 5.79 16.47
CA ASP A 15 -92.21 6.52 16.23
C ASP A 15 -91.99 8.00 15.99
N CYS A 16 -91.16 8.69 16.79
CA CYS A 16 -90.97 10.14 16.71
C CYS A 16 -89.67 10.55 16.03
N GLN A 17 -88.83 9.58 15.66
CA GLN A 17 -87.51 9.78 15.00
C GLN A 17 -86.51 10.62 15.81
N ARG A 18 -86.79 10.92 17.09
CA ARG A 18 -85.88 11.62 17.98
C ARG A 18 -84.71 10.69 18.44
N ILE A 19 -83.58 11.30 18.72
CA ILE A 19 -82.38 10.57 19.15
C ILE A 19 -82.13 10.82 20.64
N TYR A 20 -81.53 9.79 21.30
CA TYR A 20 -81.37 9.78 22.77
C TYR A 20 -79.98 9.23 23.13
N SER A 21 -79.40 9.74 24.21
CA SER A 21 -78.11 9.29 24.72
C SER A 21 -78.16 8.05 25.58
N ASP A 22 -79.36 7.50 25.82
CA ASP A 22 -79.59 6.33 26.65
C ASP A 22 -80.67 5.39 26.05
N SER A 23 -80.56 4.09 26.37
CA SER A 23 -81.49 3.05 25.86
C SER A 23 -82.92 3.14 26.34
N GLN A 24 -83.11 3.93 27.34
CA GLN A 24 -84.47 4.15 27.88
C GLN A 24 -85.20 5.32 27.23
N LEU A 25 -84.57 6.02 26.27
CA LEU A 25 -85.08 7.17 25.52
C LEU A 25 -85.50 8.33 26.42
N ILE A 26 -84.77 8.61 27.51
CA ILE A 26 -85.04 9.64 28.48
C ILE A 26 -84.28 10.92 28.18
N LYS A 27 -83.02 10.82 27.77
CA LYS A 27 -82.17 12.01 27.48
C LYS A 27 -82.06 12.26 25.99
N GLU A 28 -82.99 13.09 25.52
CA GLU A 28 -83.01 13.51 24.12
C GLU A 28 -81.76 14.27 23.74
N LEU A 29 -81.21 13.93 22.58
CA LEU A 29 -80.10 14.64 21.92
C LEU A 29 -80.72 15.56 20.83
N THR A 30 -80.36 16.81 20.82
CA THR A 30 -80.88 17.80 19.87
C THR A 30 -80.31 17.60 18.47
N ASP A 31 -79.16 16.95 18.35
CA ASP A 31 -78.45 16.65 17.10
C ASP A 31 -77.51 15.43 17.29
N VAL A 32 -77.29 14.66 16.21
CA VAL A 32 -76.27 13.54 16.19
C VAL A 32 -74.84 14.04 16.42
N THR A 33 -74.60 15.32 16.08
CA THR A 33 -73.31 15.97 16.37
C THR A 33 -72.96 16.00 17.87
N ASN A 34 -73.99 16.09 18.72
CA ASN A 34 -73.84 16.02 20.17
C ASN A 34 -73.47 14.60 20.71
N ALA A 35 -73.61 13.61 19.85
CA ALA A 35 -73.18 12.26 20.13
C ALA A 35 -71.72 11.98 19.70
N GLU A 36 -71.07 12.91 19.04
CA GLU A 36 -69.64 12.71 18.62
C GLU A 36 -68.72 12.69 19.80
N LYS A 37 -67.81 11.76 19.77
CA LYS A 37 -66.64 11.70 20.63
C LYS A 37 -65.45 12.23 19.86
N PRO A 38 -64.74 13.22 20.38
CA PRO A 38 -63.54 13.71 19.70
C PRO A 38 -62.55 12.58 19.45
N ALA A 39 -61.76 12.69 18.44
CA ALA A 39 -60.62 11.82 18.24
C ALA A 39 -59.78 11.76 19.53
N LEU A 40 -59.34 10.56 19.88
CA LEU A 40 -58.63 10.32 21.16
C LEU A 40 -57.22 10.88 21.20
N GLY A 41 -56.70 11.27 20.04
CA GLY A 41 -55.31 11.61 19.89
C GLY A 41 -54.40 10.37 20.04
N HIS A 42 -53.16 10.48 19.68
CA HIS A 42 -52.18 9.44 19.93
C HIS A 42 -51.67 9.50 21.38
N ASN A 43 -51.53 8.35 22.00
CA ASN A 43 -50.83 8.19 23.27
C ASN A 43 -49.50 7.45 22.98
N TYR A 44 -48.42 8.19 22.77
CA TYR A 44 -47.13 7.62 22.35
C TYR A 44 -46.07 7.72 23.46
N ASN A 45 -45.19 6.73 23.48
CA ASN A 45 -44.04 6.72 24.35
C ASN A 45 -42.89 7.59 23.77
N GLU A 46 -41.72 7.56 24.44
CA GLU A 46 -40.53 8.32 24.02
C GLU A 46 -39.97 7.91 22.63
N ASP A 47 -40.34 6.72 22.14
CA ASP A 47 -39.95 6.22 20.81
C ASP A 47 -40.98 6.55 19.72
N GLY A 48 -42.09 7.17 20.09
CA GLY A 48 -43.17 7.50 19.16
C GLY A 48 -44.15 6.33 18.91
N TYR A 49 -44.10 5.25 19.67
CA TYR A 49 -45.05 4.14 19.58
C TYR A 49 -46.34 4.50 20.30
N CYS A 50 -47.47 4.45 19.59
CA CYS A 50 -48.77 4.72 20.16
C CYS A 50 -49.44 3.44 20.66
N ASP A 51 -49.70 3.33 21.96
CA ASP A 51 -50.37 2.18 22.59
C ASP A 51 -51.83 1.98 22.11
N ARG A 52 -52.47 3.05 21.60
CA ARG A 52 -53.85 2.98 21.16
C ARG A 52 -54.03 2.42 19.77
N CYS A 53 -53.20 2.86 18.82
CA CYS A 53 -53.25 2.35 17.45
C CYS A 53 -52.21 1.30 17.15
N GLN A 54 -51.29 1.06 18.08
CA GLN A 54 -50.21 0.06 17.96
C GLN A 54 -49.26 0.29 16.78
N HIS A 55 -49.04 1.58 16.44
CA HIS A 55 -48.12 1.98 15.38
C HIS A 55 -47.20 3.08 15.86
N TYR A 56 -46.05 3.21 15.19
CA TYR A 56 -45.18 4.37 15.33
C TYR A 56 -45.82 5.56 14.61
N VAL A 57 -45.89 6.72 15.26
CA VAL A 57 -46.58 7.90 14.78
C VAL A 57 -45.62 9.03 14.43
N ALA A 58 -46.07 9.89 13.51
CA ALA A 58 -45.41 11.13 13.21
C ALA A 58 -45.87 12.22 14.21
N VAL A 59 -44.94 12.98 14.78
CA VAL A 59 -45.21 14.00 15.79
C VAL A 59 -44.56 15.29 15.40
N LYS A 60 -45.33 16.41 15.40
CA LYS A 60 -44.82 17.75 15.05
C LYS A 60 -43.65 18.13 15.98
N PRO A 61 -42.47 18.44 15.44
CA PRO A 61 -41.34 18.94 16.24
C PRO A 61 -41.62 20.39 16.70
N SER A 62 -40.85 20.84 17.68
CA SER A 62 -40.78 22.27 17.99
C SER A 62 -40.15 23.05 16.83
N GLU A 63 -40.49 24.30 16.74
CA GLU A 63 -39.99 25.19 15.70
C GLU A 63 -39.33 26.43 16.34
N GLU A 64 -38.21 26.85 15.75
CA GLU A 64 -37.49 28.04 16.16
C GLU A 64 -37.13 28.87 14.92
N ASN A 65 -37.64 30.11 14.84
CA ASN A 65 -37.42 31.05 13.72
C ASN A 65 -37.74 30.43 12.32
N GLY A 66 -38.81 29.68 12.20
CA GLY A 66 -39.21 29.02 10.94
C GLY A 66 -38.44 27.74 10.61
N VAL A 67 -37.66 27.21 11.55
CA VAL A 67 -36.84 25.95 11.37
C VAL A 67 -37.34 24.91 12.36
N TYR A 68 -37.72 23.74 11.86
CA TYR A 68 -38.18 22.60 12.67
C TYR A 68 -37.00 21.90 13.34
N LEU A 69 -37.12 21.62 14.66
CA LEU A 69 -36.08 21.02 15.50
C LEU A 69 -36.27 19.50 15.57
N ILE A 70 -35.49 18.74 14.80
CA ILE A 70 -35.60 17.28 14.71
C ILE A 70 -34.71 16.64 15.77
N ALA A 71 -35.32 16.16 16.87
CA ALA A 71 -34.63 15.50 17.95
C ALA A 71 -34.98 14.00 18.08
N LYS A 72 -35.94 13.52 17.32
CA LYS A 72 -36.50 12.17 17.42
C LYS A 72 -36.91 11.65 16.03
N PRO A 73 -36.93 10.31 15.80
CA PRO A 73 -37.32 9.73 14.51
C PRO A 73 -38.76 10.12 14.11
N TYR A 74 -39.67 10.24 15.07
CA TYR A 74 -41.06 10.68 14.79
C TYR A 74 -41.15 12.15 14.34
N HIS A 75 -40.18 13.00 14.72
CA HIS A 75 -40.12 14.38 14.21
C HIS A 75 -39.69 14.37 12.73
N LEU A 76 -38.71 13.51 12.36
CA LEU A 76 -38.30 13.42 10.96
C LEU A 76 -39.39 12.79 10.08
N ALA A 77 -40.13 11.82 10.61
CA ALA A 77 -41.31 11.25 9.94
C ALA A 77 -42.41 12.33 9.74
N TRP A 78 -42.67 13.14 10.77
CA TRP A 78 -43.62 14.24 10.65
C TRP A 78 -43.16 15.29 9.61
N PHE A 79 -41.90 15.67 9.63
CA PHE A 79 -41.32 16.62 8.68
C PHE A 79 -41.46 16.13 7.24
N ARG A 80 -41.16 14.84 6.98
CA ARG A 80 -41.40 14.20 5.68
C ARG A 80 -42.85 14.32 5.25
N ASP A 81 -43.77 13.95 6.11
CA ASP A 81 -45.20 13.89 5.82
C ASP A 81 -45.79 15.29 5.63
N TYR A 82 -45.29 16.26 6.37
CA TYR A 82 -45.65 17.69 6.24
C TYR A 82 -45.14 18.29 4.91
N VAL A 83 -43.87 18.06 4.57
CA VAL A 83 -43.33 18.51 3.28
C VAL A 83 -44.11 17.89 2.12
N ASN A 84 -44.44 16.62 2.20
CA ASN A 84 -45.12 15.88 1.15
C ASN A 84 -46.66 16.08 1.13
N GLY A 85 -47.24 16.84 2.06
CA GLY A 85 -48.67 17.12 2.14
C GLY A 85 -49.52 15.96 2.68
N THR A 86 -48.91 14.95 3.28
CA THR A 86 -49.65 13.88 3.99
C THR A 86 -50.19 14.37 5.33
N ILE A 87 -49.43 15.26 5.97
CA ILE A 87 -49.85 16.02 7.16
C ILE A 87 -49.92 17.49 6.77
N VAL A 88 -50.96 18.18 7.23
CA VAL A 88 -51.17 19.60 6.99
C VAL A 88 -51.48 20.32 8.31
N ASP A 89 -51.26 21.63 8.37
CA ASP A 89 -51.62 22.43 9.53
C ASP A 89 -53.13 22.64 9.64
N ASP A 90 -53.63 23.00 10.84
CA ASP A 90 -55.02 23.25 11.09
C ASP A 90 -55.58 24.35 10.16
N GLY A 91 -56.62 24.02 9.41
CA GLY A 91 -57.30 24.92 8.47
C GLY A 91 -56.75 24.86 7.04
N GLU A 92 -55.72 24.11 6.77
CA GLU A 92 -55.25 23.88 5.41
C GLU A 92 -56.04 22.78 4.69
N ALA A 93 -56.03 22.83 3.37
CA ALA A 93 -56.64 21.77 2.55
C ALA A 93 -55.80 20.47 2.61
N ALA A 94 -56.46 19.32 2.63
CA ALA A 94 -55.78 18.04 2.56
C ALA A 94 -54.90 17.97 1.27
N GLY A 95 -53.65 17.52 1.42
CA GLY A 95 -52.70 17.46 0.33
C GLY A 95 -51.88 18.74 0.09
N THR A 96 -52.07 19.79 0.92
CA THR A 96 -51.20 20.98 0.86
C THR A 96 -49.78 20.60 1.19
N THR A 97 -48.85 20.85 0.27
CA THR A 97 -47.40 20.55 0.42
C THR A 97 -46.64 21.76 0.96
N HIS A 98 -45.54 21.50 1.70
CA HIS A 98 -44.73 22.55 2.31
C HIS A 98 -43.25 22.43 1.83
N PRO A 99 -42.99 22.65 0.53
CA PRO A 99 -41.65 22.39 -0.05
C PRO A 99 -40.56 23.30 0.51
N SER A 100 -40.87 24.46 1.06
CA SER A 100 -39.90 25.40 1.62
C SER A 100 -39.66 25.21 3.11
N ALA A 101 -40.28 24.21 3.75
CA ALA A 101 -40.05 23.91 5.15
C ALA A 101 -38.55 23.53 5.37
N SER A 102 -37.97 24.11 6.42
CA SER A 102 -36.56 23.89 6.79
C SER A 102 -36.45 23.20 8.14
N ALA A 103 -35.40 22.41 8.33
CA ALA A 103 -35.19 21.69 9.58
C ALA A 103 -33.71 21.66 9.98
N LYS A 104 -33.48 21.43 11.27
CA LYS A 104 -32.15 21.09 11.80
C LYS A 104 -32.23 19.89 12.73
N LEU A 105 -31.25 19.02 12.69
CA LEU A 105 -31.13 17.96 13.69
C LEU A 105 -30.60 18.55 15.00
N THR A 106 -31.11 18.06 16.12
CA THR A 106 -30.64 18.42 17.46
C THR A 106 -30.25 17.20 18.29
N ALA A 107 -30.31 16.01 17.70
CA ALA A 107 -29.88 14.75 18.23
C ALA A 107 -29.70 13.72 17.09
N ASP A 108 -29.01 12.62 17.39
CA ASP A 108 -28.94 11.47 16.48
C ASP A 108 -30.31 10.82 16.30
N ILE A 109 -30.61 10.36 15.08
CA ILE A 109 -31.90 9.82 14.68
C ILE A 109 -31.77 8.36 14.28
N ASP A 110 -32.42 7.45 15.00
CA ASP A 110 -32.49 6.03 14.65
C ASP A 110 -33.83 5.68 13.99
N LEU A 111 -33.81 5.37 12.70
CA LEU A 111 -35.02 5.10 11.90
C LEU A 111 -35.46 3.63 11.90
N LYS A 112 -34.83 2.72 12.67
CA LYS A 112 -35.13 1.27 12.66
C LYS A 112 -36.60 0.89 12.86
N ASN A 113 -37.39 1.75 13.56
CA ASN A 113 -38.79 1.54 13.80
C ASN A 113 -39.71 2.26 12.77
N TYR A 114 -39.11 3.13 11.92
CA TYR A 114 -39.81 3.93 10.90
C TYR A 114 -39.56 3.43 9.48
N CYS A 115 -38.52 2.61 9.29
CA CYS A 115 -38.26 1.90 8.05
C CYS A 115 -37.32 0.70 8.31
N HIS A 116 -37.64 -0.45 7.69
CA HIS A 116 -36.84 -1.69 7.86
C HIS A 116 -37.14 -2.71 6.76
N ALA A 117 -36.22 -3.64 6.54
CA ALA A 117 -36.45 -4.78 5.69
C ALA A 117 -37.55 -5.71 6.26
N ALA A 118 -38.10 -6.56 5.43
CA ALA A 118 -38.95 -7.65 5.90
C ALA A 118 -38.09 -8.62 6.73
N GLU A 119 -38.55 -8.91 7.94
CA GLU A 119 -37.97 -9.87 8.86
C GLU A 119 -39.09 -10.81 9.38
N ASP A 120 -38.75 -11.90 10.06
CA ASP A 120 -39.73 -12.82 10.62
C ASP A 120 -40.75 -12.09 11.51
N GLY A 121 -42.00 -12.03 11.03
CA GLY A 121 -43.11 -11.40 11.71
C GLY A 121 -43.25 -9.88 11.48
N LYS A 122 -42.40 -9.25 10.67
CA LYS A 122 -42.51 -7.85 10.27
C LYS A 122 -42.57 -7.72 8.76
N GLU A 123 -43.53 -6.94 8.27
CA GLU A 123 -43.61 -6.56 6.86
C GLU A 123 -42.53 -5.54 6.52
N LEU A 124 -42.17 -5.46 5.22
CA LEU A 124 -41.26 -4.44 4.72
C LEU A 124 -41.86 -3.06 4.93
N LEU A 125 -41.10 -2.17 5.57
CA LEU A 125 -41.46 -0.76 5.73
C LEU A 125 -40.35 0.09 5.10
N SER A 126 -40.62 0.67 3.94
CA SER A 126 -39.68 1.52 3.21
C SER A 126 -39.88 2.98 3.57
N TRP A 127 -38.79 3.72 3.82
CA TRP A 127 -38.86 5.17 3.93
C TRP A 127 -39.35 5.79 2.62
N LEU A 128 -40.29 6.74 2.70
CA LEU A 128 -40.71 7.58 1.58
C LEU A 128 -39.78 8.80 1.53
N PRO A 129 -39.21 9.14 0.37
CA PRO A 129 -38.38 10.34 0.25
C PRO A 129 -39.09 11.64 0.62
N ILE A 130 -38.35 12.58 1.17
CA ILE A 130 -38.80 13.96 1.38
C ILE A 130 -38.70 14.70 0.04
N GLY A 131 -39.80 15.23 -0.47
CA GLY A 131 -39.91 15.76 -1.82
C GLY A 131 -39.92 14.65 -2.87
N ASN A 132 -40.52 14.91 -4.00
CA ASN A 132 -40.66 13.97 -5.14
C ASN A 132 -40.76 14.74 -6.46
N ASP A 133 -41.11 14.06 -7.55
CA ASP A 133 -41.22 14.63 -8.91
C ASP A 133 -42.27 15.74 -9.04
N ASP A 134 -43.38 15.63 -8.27
CA ASP A 134 -44.47 16.60 -8.28
C ASP A 134 -44.29 17.75 -7.26
N ASN A 135 -43.46 17.50 -6.23
CA ASN A 135 -43.23 18.42 -5.13
C ASN A 135 -41.74 18.42 -4.76
N HIS A 136 -40.94 19.23 -5.44
CA HIS A 136 -39.53 19.40 -5.19
C HIS A 136 -39.28 20.11 -3.86
N TRP A 137 -38.46 19.53 -2.98
CA TRP A 137 -38.14 20.18 -1.72
C TRP A 137 -37.12 21.32 -1.91
N LYS A 138 -37.40 22.49 -1.30
CA LYS A 138 -36.62 23.74 -1.47
C LYS A 138 -36.10 24.33 -0.17
N GLY A 139 -36.29 23.62 0.92
CA GLY A 139 -35.88 24.07 2.25
C GLY A 139 -34.41 23.84 2.54
N ASN A 140 -34.02 24.12 3.78
CA ASN A 140 -32.69 23.86 4.29
C ASN A 140 -32.72 22.73 5.31
N MET A 141 -31.70 21.87 5.30
CA MET A 141 -31.46 20.84 6.30
C MET A 141 -30.05 20.98 6.87
N ASP A 142 -29.93 21.29 8.15
CA ASP A 142 -28.71 21.33 8.88
C ASP A 142 -28.64 20.11 9.83
N GLY A 143 -27.76 19.16 9.54
CA GLY A 143 -27.53 17.95 10.36
C GLY A 143 -26.76 18.21 11.62
N GLN A 144 -26.05 19.34 11.74
CA GLN A 144 -25.19 19.69 12.90
C GLN A 144 -24.17 18.59 13.30
N GLY A 145 -23.78 17.74 12.36
CA GLY A 145 -22.90 16.60 12.61
C GLY A 145 -23.59 15.38 13.25
N HIS A 146 -24.92 15.42 13.40
CA HIS A 146 -25.68 14.29 13.92
C HIS A 146 -25.84 13.17 12.90
N THR A 147 -26.05 11.96 13.41
CA THR A 147 -26.18 10.74 12.62
C THR A 147 -27.65 10.36 12.40
N ILE A 148 -27.99 10.05 11.14
CA ILE A 148 -29.22 9.33 10.79
C ILE A 148 -28.84 7.86 10.56
N SER A 149 -29.31 6.97 11.44
CA SER A 149 -29.02 5.55 11.38
C SER A 149 -30.22 4.72 10.93
N ASN A 150 -29.93 3.55 10.34
CA ASN A 150 -30.92 2.56 9.93
C ASN A 150 -31.94 3.06 8.89
N LEU A 151 -31.57 4.04 8.06
CA LEU A 151 -32.40 4.42 6.93
C LEU A 151 -32.56 3.22 5.98
N TYR A 152 -33.78 2.79 5.73
CA TYR A 152 -34.08 1.71 4.80
C TYR A 152 -35.02 2.16 3.71
N ILE A 153 -34.58 2.04 2.45
CA ILE A 153 -35.41 2.36 1.26
C ILE A 153 -35.33 1.18 0.31
N LYS A 154 -36.52 0.69 -0.09
CA LYS A 154 -36.64 -0.28 -1.17
C LYS A 154 -37.87 0.09 -2.01
N THR A 155 -37.62 0.63 -3.20
CA THR A 155 -38.70 1.23 -4.03
C THR A 155 -38.35 1.15 -5.52
N ALA A 156 -39.35 1.30 -6.38
CA ALA A 156 -39.17 1.43 -7.82
C ALA A 156 -39.38 2.87 -8.34
N GLN A 157 -39.39 3.86 -7.44
CA GLN A 157 -39.53 5.28 -7.79
C GLN A 157 -38.30 5.80 -8.53
N ASN A 158 -38.47 6.95 -9.22
CA ASN A 158 -37.37 7.55 -10.00
C ASN A 158 -36.29 8.21 -9.13
N TYR A 159 -36.70 8.85 -8.03
CA TYR A 159 -35.85 9.67 -7.17
C TYR A 159 -35.76 9.02 -5.78
N VAL A 160 -34.63 8.45 -5.44
CA VAL A 160 -34.50 7.58 -4.26
C VAL A 160 -33.39 8.06 -3.35
N GLY A 161 -33.71 8.41 -2.12
CA GLY A 161 -32.84 8.87 -1.05
C GLY A 161 -33.62 9.31 0.17
N LEU A 162 -32.95 9.85 1.20
CA LEU A 162 -33.65 10.54 2.29
C LEU A 162 -34.53 11.62 1.72
N PHE A 163 -33.99 12.38 0.75
CA PHE A 163 -34.71 13.29 -0.13
C PHE A 163 -34.88 12.66 -1.51
N GLY A 164 -36.04 12.85 -2.13
CA GLY A 164 -36.27 12.38 -3.50
C GLY A 164 -35.71 13.37 -4.51
N TYR A 165 -36.36 14.54 -4.62
CA TYR A 165 -35.96 15.63 -5.49
C TYR A 165 -35.85 16.93 -4.69
N THR A 166 -34.70 17.59 -4.80
CA THR A 166 -34.47 18.90 -4.17
C THR A 166 -34.24 19.98 -5.23
N ASP A 167 -34.79 21.20 -5.02
CA ASP A 167 -34.69 22.32 -5.95
C ASP A 167 -34.32 23.62 -5.19
N GLY A 168 -33.06 23.99 -5.23
CA GLY A 168 -32.52 25.15 -4.51
C GLY A 168 -32.30 24.91 -3.03
N ALA A 169 -32.26 23.66 -2.58
CA ALA A 169 -32.03 23.30 -1.19
C ALA A 169 -30.58 23.48 -0.76
N THR A 170 -30.36 23.78 0.53
CA THR A 170 -29.06 23.69 1.18
C THR A 170 -29.12 22.57 2.20
N ILE A 171 -28.22 21.59 2.05
CA ILE A 171 -28.13 20.41 2.93
C ILE A 171 -26.72 20.30 3.45
N GLN A 172 -26.54 20.28 4.77
CA GLN A 172 -25.21 20.22 5.35
C GLN A 172 -25.10 19.34 6.59
N ASP A 173 -23.86 18.86 6.84
CA ASP A 173 -23.38 18.26 8.08
C ASP A 173 -24.22 17.08 8.58
N LEU A 174 -24.55 16.12 7.69
CA LEU A 174 -25.27 14.89 8.00
C LEU A 174 -24.37 13.66 7.90
N ILE A 175 -24.50 12.76 8.88
CA ILE A 175 -23.84 11.46 8.88
C ILE A 175 -24.90 10.37 8.71
N PHE A 176 -24.63 9.40 7.82
CA PHE A 176 -25.48 8.22 7.65
C PHE A 176 -24.75 6.98 8.14
N ASP A 177 -25.41 6.18 8.99
CA ASP A 177 -24.90 4.90 9.46
C ASP A 177 -25.90 3.78 9.22
N ASN A 178 -25.41 2.61 8.79
CA ASN A 178 -26.23 1.43 8.50
C ASN A 178 -27.43 1.72 7.57
N ALA A 179 -27.28 2.68 6.64
CA ALA A 179 -28.31 3.00 5.66
C ALA A 179 -28.30 1.97 4.51
N LYS A 180 -29.48 1.53 4.08
CA LYS A 180 -29.67 0.61 2.96
C LYS A 180 -30.67 1.18 1.97
N VAL A 181 -30.19 1.61 0.83
CA VAL A 181 -30.98 2.23 -0.22
C VAL A 181 -30.97 1.34 -1.46
N GLU A 182 -32.14 0.82 -1.86
CA GLU A 182 -32.31 -0.08 -2.98
C GLU A 182 -33.40 0.42 -3.94
N ASN A 183 -33.00 0.74 -5.16
CA ASN A 183 -33.95 1.01 -6.25
C ASN A 183 -34.14 -0.28 -7.07
N VAL A 184 -35.36 -0.83 -7.03
CA VAL A 184 -35.73 -2.06 -7.69
C VAL A 184 -36.47 -1.83 -9.05
N SER A 185 -36.39 -0.63 -9.60
CA SER A 185 -37.01 -0.31 -10.89
C SER A 185 -36.45 -1.23 -11.98
N THR A 186 -37.34 -1.81 -12.75
CA THR A 186 -37.00 -2.63 -13.94
C THR A 186 -37.18 -1.85 -15.25
N THR A 187 -37.69 -0.60 -15.16
CA THR A 187 -37.92 0.23 -16.33
C THR A 187 -36.62 0.81 -16.84
N ASN A 188 -36.34 0.62 -18.12
CA ASN A 188 -35.18 1.17 -18.82
C ASN A 188 -35.34 2.70 -19.06
N ARG A 189 -35.60 3.44 -18.01
CA ARG A 189 -35.72 4.92 -18.07
C ARG A 189 -34.41 5.53 -17.55
N LYS A 190 -33.81 6.40 -18.32
CA LYS A 190 -32.65 7.21 -17.94
C LYS A 190 -32.88 8.15 -16.74
N THR A 191 -33.99 7.96 -16.01
CA THR A 191 -34.51 8.83 -14.95
C THR A 191 -34.53 8.14 -13.58
N ASN A 192 -33.74 7.08 -13.39
CA ASN A 192 -33.60 6.42 -12.09
C ASN A 192 -32.41 7.02 -11.38
N TYR A 193 -32.64 7.81 -10.37
CA TYR A 193 -31.65 8.52 -9.59
C TYR A 193 -31.63 7.98 -8.17
N THR A 194 -30.47 7.48 -7.72
CA THR A 194 -30.37 6.81 -6.42
C THR A 194 -29.15 7.28 -5.65
N GLY A 195 -29.35 7.81 -4.44
CA GLY A 195 -28.29 8.16 -3.49
C GLY A 195 -28.80 8.00 -2.06
N ILE A 196 -27.91 7.96 -1.06
CA ILE A 196 -28.35 7.90 0.34
C ILE A 196 -29.02 9.21 0.75
N LEU A 197 -28.42 10.34 0.39
CA LEU A 197 -28.95 11.66 0.71
C LEU A 197 -30.11 12.03 -0.21
N ALA A 198 -29.87 12.03 -1.52
CA ALA A 198 -30.88 12.47 -2.48
C ALA A 198 -30.84 11.68 -3.78
N GLY A 199 -32.00 11.47 -4.39
CA GLY A 199 -32.08 10.95 -5.74
C GLY A 199 -31.58 11.97 -6.75
N TYR A 200 -32.14 13.18 -6.75
CA TYR A 200 -31.75 14.26 -7.62
C TYR A 200 -31.69 15.60 -6.85
N ALA A 201 -30.59 16.29 -7.04
CA ALA A 201 -30.39 17.61 -6.43
C ALA A 201 -30.09 18.67 -7.48
N TYR A 202 -30.96 19.66 -7.55
CA TYR A 202 -30.85 20.82 -8.43
C TYR A 202 -30.75 22.10 -7.61
N GLY A 203 -30.04 23.10 -8.09
CA GLY A 203 -30.05 24.43 -7.47
C GLY A 203 -28.89 25.31 -7.92
N ASP A 204 -29.19 26.60 -8.03
CA ASP A 204 -28.19 27.63 -8.29
C ASP A 204 -27.53 28.12 -6.98
N SER A 205 -26.38 28.78 -7.11
CA SER A 205 -25.73 29.44 -5.96
C SER A 205 -26.71 30.45 -5.28
N PRO A 206 -26.85 30.46 -3.93
CA PRO A 206 -25.93 29.86 -2.94
C PRO A 206 -26.24 28.43 -2.47
N SER A 207 -27.17 27.73 -3.09
CA SER A 207 -27.58 26.38 -2.70
C SER A 207 -26.41 25.39 -2.87
N HIS A 208 -26.24 24.47 -1.94
CA HIS A 208 -25.14 23.48 -1.97
C HIS A 208 -25.44 22.27 -1.08
N ILE A 209 -24.70 21.20 -1.32
CA ILE A 209 -24.61 20.01 -0.47
C ILE A 209 -23.21 19.95 0.13
N LYS A 210 -23.10 19.97 1.47
CA LYS A 210 -21.84 20.07 2.18
C LYS A 210 -21.76 19.16 3.40
N GLY A 211 -20.57 18.58 3.66
CA GLY A 211 -20.32 17.87 4.92
C GLY A 211 -21.12 16.58 5.09
N ILE A 212 -21.48 15.91 3.99
CA ILE A 212 -22.26 14.67 4.04
C ILE A 212 -21.31 13.47 4.15
N LYS A 213 -21.58 12.58 5.10
CA LYS A 213 -20.76 11.40 5.36
C LYS A 213 -21.59 10.13 5.44
N THR A 214 -21.09 9.04 4.83
CA THR A 214 -21.65 7.70 5.01
C THR A 214 -20.64 6.81 5.72
N THR A 215 -21.10 5.81 6.48
CA THR A 215 -20.21 4.80 7.08
C THR A 215 -20.07 3.58 6.17
N ASN A 216 -19.10 2.70 6.47
CA ASN A 216 -18.88 1.44 5.75
C ASN A 216 -20.01 0.41 5.92
N ASN A 217 -20.95 0.65 6.85
CA ASN A 217 -22.14 -0.18 7.02
C ASN A 217 -23.26 0.20 6.04
N CYS A 218 -23.10 1.30 5.31
CA CYS A 218 -24.07 1.77 4.35
C CYS A 218 -23.95 1.06 3.00
N THR A 219 -25.09 0.88 2.30
CA THR A 219 -25.14 0.29 0.97
C THR A 219 -26.13 1.04 0.08
N VAL A 220 -25.74 1.25 -1.18
CA VAL A 220 -26.58 1.81 -2.22
C VAL A 220 -26.64 0.83 -3.39
N ILE A 221 -27.85 0.44 -3.77
CA ILE A 221 -28.09 -0.40 -4.94
C ILE A 221 -29.10 0.33 -5.84
N GLY A 222 -28.62 0.82 -6.98
CA GLY A 222 -29.44 1.57 -7.93
C GLY A 222 -29.48 0.93 -9.31
N GLN A 223 -30.08 1.65 -10.24
CA GLN A 223 -30.13 1.30 -11.66
C GLN A 223 -29.22 2.25 -12.45
N ASP A 224 -29.78 3.27 -13.08
CA ASP A 224 -29.02 4.34 -13.72
C ASP A 224 -28.69 5.44 -12.69
N ASN A 225 -27.72 6.28 -12.93
CA ASN A 225 -27.34 7.43 -12.10
C ASN A 225 -27.36 7.13 -10.59
N THR A 226 -26.44 6.27 -10.18
CA THR A 226 -26.33 5.80 -8.80
C THR A 226 -25.09 6.37 -8.13
N GLY A 227 -25.28 7.17 -7.08
CA GLY A 227 -24.20 7.72 -6.27
C GLY A 227 -24.24 7.23 -4.82
N GLY A 228 -23.12 7.24 -4.15
CA GLY A 228 -23.05 6.92 -2.72
C GLY A 228 -23.81 7.96 -1.88
N ILE A 229 -23.81 9.22 -2.33
CA ILE A 229 -24.47 10.35 -1.66
C ILE A 229 -25.65 10.83 -2.49
N VAL A 230 -25.45 11.18 -3.75
CA VAL A 230 -26.48 11.75 -4.63
C VAL A 230 -26.55 10.99 -5.95
N GLY A 231 -27.75 10.67 -6.43
CA GLY A 231 -27.95 10.01 -7.72
C GLY A 231 -27.55 10.89 -8.90
N SER A 232 -28.07 12.10 -8.97
CA SER A 232 -27.68 13.14 -9.94
C SER A 232 -27.65 14.52 -9.28
N ALA A 233 -26.65 15.33 -9.64
CA ALA A 233 -26.47 16.66 -9.07
C ALA A 233 -26.26 17.72 -10.15
N GLU A 234 -27.12 18.75 -10.13
CA GLU A 234 -26.93 20.06 -10.75
C GLU A 234 -26.75 21.13 -9.67
N ILE A 235 -26.01 20.81 -8.64
CA ILE A 235 -25.70 21.61 -7.46
C ILE A 235 -24.29 21.25 -6.98
N ASN A 236 -23.57 22.20 -6.40
CA ASN A 236 -22.22 21.97 -5.90
C ASN A 236 -22.21 21.05 -4.68
N LEU A 237 -21.24 20.13 -4.67
CA LEU A 237 -20.95 19.23 -3.55
C LEU A 237 -19.59 19.59 -2.95
N GLU A 238 -19.55 19.76 -1.63
CA GLU A 238 -18.34 20.16 -0.90
C GLU A 238 -18.19 19.32 0.39
N ASN A 239 -16.96 18.94 0.73
CA ASN A 239 -16.64 18.22 1.97
C ASN A 239 -17.46 16.93 2.18
N CYS A 240 -17.66 16.13 1.14
CA CYS A 240 -18.47 14.91 1.22
C CYS A 240 -17.61 13.64 1.23
N GLU A 241 -17.93 12.71 2.14
CA GLU A 241 -17.23 11.42 2.30
C GLU A 241 -18.18 10.24 2.06
N ASN A 242 -17.85 9.40 1.08
CA ASN A 242 -18.53 8.12 0.90
C ASN A 242 -17.69 6.95 1.37
N HIS A 243 -18.19 6.20 2.35
CA HIS A 243 -17.65 4.91 2.78
C HIS A 243 -18.58 3.74 2.41
N SER A 244 -19.75 4.03 1.83
CA SER A 244 -20.73 3.00 1.47
C SER A 244 -20.28 2.17 0.27
N SER A 245 -20.74 0.92 0.20
CA SER A 245 -20.67 0.12 -1.03
C SER A 245 -21.77 0.59 -1.99
N VAL A 246 -21.38 0.97 -3.20
CA VAL A 246 -22.29 1.45 -4.25
C VAL A 246 -22.33 0.47 -5.41
N LYS A 247 -23.53 0.03 -5.80
CA LYS A 247 -23.76 -0.84 -6.94
C LYS A 247 -24.88 -0.29 -7.81
N GLY A 248 -24.65 -0.17 -9.11
CA GLY A 248 -25.65 0.29 -10.07
C GLY A 248 -25.49 -0.39 -11.43
N LYS A 249 -26.30 0.02 -12.38
CA LYS A 249 -26.25 -0.47 -13.75
C LYS A 249 -25.40 0.42 -14.65
N SER A 250 -25.63 1.73 -14.61
CA SER A 250 -24.86 2.72 -15.36
C SER A 250 -24.68 4.01 -14.59
N HIS A 251 -23.65 4.78 -14.93
CA HIS A 251 -23.27 6.03 -14.27
C HIS A 251 -23.20 5.88 -12.75
N VAL A 252 -22.29 5.00 -12.30
CA VAL A 252 -22.15 4.65 -10.89
C VAL A 252 -20.96 5.39 -10.30
N GLY A 253 -21.19 6.25 -9.33
CA GLY A 253 -20.14 7.05 -8.69
C GLY A 253 -20.09 6.88 -7.17
N GLY A 254 -18.89 7.09 -6.61
CA GLY A 254 -18.72 7.03 -5.15
C GLY A 254 -19.45 8.17 -4.43
N ILE A 255 -19.40 9.36 -4.97
CA ILE A 255 -20.09 10.54 -4.44
C ILE A 255 -21.41 10.73 -5.19
N VAL A 256 -21.34 10.82 -6.52
CA VAL A 256 -22.50 11.15 -7.35
C VAL A 256 -22.53 10.29 -8.61
N GLY A 257 -23.74 9.85 -9.02
CA GLY A 257 -23.93 9.08 -10.25
C GLY A 257 -23.69 9.93 -11.51
N ASP A 258 -24.34 11.10 -11.59
CA ASP A 258 -24.24 12.02 -12.71
C ASP A 258 -24.12 13.48 -12.21
N VAL A 259 -23.12 14.21 -12.70
CA VAL A 259 -22.87 15.63 -12.37
C VAL A 259 -23.12 16.48 -13.60
N GLN A 260 -23.93 17.50 -13.46
CA GLN A 260 -24.27 18.40 -14.55
C GLN A 260 -24.05 19.85 -14.12
N PHE A 261 -23.21 20.60 -14.86
CA PHE A 261 -22.95 22.02 -14.65
C PHE A 261 -22.57 22.42 -13.21
N ALA A 262 -21.96 21.51 -12.45
CA ALA A 262 -21.68 21.68 -11.04
C ALA A 262 -20.23 21.33 -10.69
N SER A 263 -19.82 21.66 -9.47
CA SER A 263 -18.50 21.33 -8.92
C SER A 263 -18.58 20.27 -7.84
N ILE A 264 -17.53 19.44 -7.78
CA ILE A 264 -17.24 18.52 -6.67
C ILE A 264 -15.91 18.97 -6.06
N GLU A 265 -15.95 19.45 -4.84
CA GLU A 265 -14.78 20.00 -4.14
C GLU A 265 -14.59 19.34 -2.78
N ASP A 266 -13.32 19.06 -2.42
CA ASP A 266 -12.94 18.43 -1.16
C ASP A 266 -13.81 17.20 -0.84
N CYS A 267 -13.93 16.25 -1.79
CA CYS A 267 -14.76 15.05 -1.64
C CYS A 267 -13.93 13.78 -1.74
N ALA A 268 -14.31 12.77 -0.95
CA ALA A 268 -13.60 11.49 -0.92
C ALA A 268 -14.52 10.28 -1.05
N ASN A 269 -14.05 9.27 -1.81
CA ASN A 269 -14.66 7.96 -1.84
C ASN A 269 -13.71 6.89 -1.30
N TYR A 270 -14.14 6.20 -0.26
CA TYR A 270 -13.45 5.06 0.36
C TYR A 270 -14.14 3.73 0.06
N GLY A 271 -15.42 3.80 -0.34
CA GLY A 271 -16.26 2.65 -0.62
C GLY A 271 -15.96 1.98 -1.95
N LYS A 272 -16.37 0.71 -2.07
CA LYS A 272 -16.29 -0.05 -3.32
C LYS A 272 -17.40 0.34 -4.28
N ILE A 273 -17.03 0.64 -5.53
CA ILE A 273 -17.95 1.04 -6.60
C ILE A 273 -18.06 -0.09 -7.63
N THR A 274 -19.30 -0.48 -7.94
CA THR A 274 -19.57 -1.58 -8.89
C THR A 274 -20.65 -1.17 -9.88
N SER A 275 -20.30 -1.05 -11.16
CA SER A 275 -21.29 -1.01 -12.23
C SER A 275 -21.58 -2.44 -12.74
N THR A 276 -22.81 -2.73 -13.11
CA THR A 276 -23.15 -3.96 -13.82
C THR A 276 -23.26 -3.77 -15.33
N GLY A 277 -23.15 -2.54 -15.79
CA GLY A 277 -23.17 -2.14 -17.20
C GLY A 277 -22.01 -1.22 -17.58
N TRP A 278 -22.15 0.11 -17.40
CA TRP A 278 -21.21 1.08 -17.97
C TRP A 278 -20.89 2.19 -16.96
N ASN A 279 -19.76 2.90 -17.20
CA ASN A 279 -19.37 4.14 -16.54
C ASN A 279 -19.41 4.08 -15.01
N ALA A 280 -18.42 3.38 -14.45
CA ALA A 280 -18.15 3.45 -13.02
C ALA A 280 -17.02 4.45 -12.77
N GLY A 281 -17.18 5.31 -11.77
CA GLY A 281 -16.13 6.24 -11.32
C GLY A 281 -16.01 6.27 -9.80
N GLY A 282 -14.78 6.40 -9.29
CA GLY A 282 -14.58 6.48 -7.85
C GLY A 282 -15.25 7.70 -7.21
N ILE A 283 -15.31 8.80 -7.93
CA ILE A 283 -15.99 10.04 -7.49
C ILE A 283 -17.33 10.22 -8.20
N ALA A 284 -17.34 10.26 -9.53
CA ALA A 284 -18.57 10.40 -10.30
C ALA A 284 -18.67 9.36 -11.43
N GLY A 285 -19.88 8.83 -11.63
CA GLY A 285 -20.16 7.89 -12.72
C GLY A 285 -20.07 8.55 -14.08
N GLN A 286 -20.66 9.74 -14.21
CA GLN A 286 -20.63 10.58 -15.41
C GLN A 286 -20.57 12.06 -15.03
N THR A 287 -20.01 12.87 -15.93
CA THR A 287 -20.15 14.32 -15.89
C THR A 287 -20.72 14.82 -17.21
N PHE A 288 -21.55 15.86 -17.16
CA PHE A 288 -22.18 16.46 -18.31
C PHE A 288 -22.00 18.00 -18.31
N GLY A 289 -21.90 18.59 -19.48
CA GLY A 289 -21.76 20.03 -19.65
C GLY A 289 -20.41 20.56 -19.13
N TYR A 290 -20.44 21.70 -18.46
CA TYR A 290 -19.24 22.32 -17.87
C TYR A 290 -19.23 22.02 -16.38
N SER A 291 -18.43 21.05 -15.97
CA SER A 291 -18.30 20.63 -14.58
C SER A 291 -16.85 20.77 -14.08
N ARG A 292 -16.66 20.76 -12.76
CA ARG A 292 -15.34 20.89 -12.13
C ARG A 292 -15.17 19.84 -11.04
N ILE A 293 -13.92 19.38 -10.87
CA ILE A 293 -13.49 18.62 -9.71
C ILE A 293 -12.26 19.29 -9.10
N GLN A 294 -12.24 19.42 -7.77
CA GLN A 294 -11.11 20.04 -7.06
C GLN A 294 -10.83 19.29 -5.76
N ASN A 295 -9.55 18.99 -5.49
CA ASN A 295 -9.12 18.34 -4.26
C ASN A 295 -9.92 17.08 -3.93
N VAL A 296 -10.03 16.15 -4.87
CA VAL A 296 -10.80 14.90 -4.67
C VAL A 296 -9.91 13.70 -4.45
N PHE A 297 -10.39 12.73 -3.67
CA PHE A 297 -9.66 11.53 -3.35
C PHE A 297 -10.49 10.27 -3.56
N SER A 298 -9.98 9.32 -4.35
CA SER A 298 -10.57 7.99 -4.56
C SER A 298 -9.67 6.90 -4.00
N TYR A 299 -10.15 6.16 -3.01
CA TYR A 299 -9.42 5.08 -2.34
C TYR A 299 -9.93 3.69 -2.70
N GLY A 300 -11.24 3.52 -2.85
CA GLY A 300 -11.91 2.24 -3.02
C GLY A 300 -11.74 1.63 -4.42
N ASP A 301 -12.01 0.32 -4.53
CA ASP A 301 -12.03 -0.39 -5.80
C ASP A 301 -13.17 0.09 -6.71
N VAL A 302 -12.92 0.12 -8.03
CA VAL A 302 -13.92 0.47 -9.05
C VAL A 302 -13.98 -0.64 -10.11
N THR A 303 -15.17 -1.15 -10.41
CA THR A 303 -15.33 -2.29 -11.32
C THR A 303 -16.31 -2.02 -12.46
N ASN A 304 -16.06 -2.65 -13.60
CA ASN A 304 -16.80 -2.59 -14.86
C ASN A 304 -16.80 -1.25 -15.58
N ASN A 305 -16.03 -1.21 -16.66
CA ASN A 305 -15.82 -0.04 -17.52
C ASN A 305 -15.46 1.23 -16.73
N PRO A 306 -14.42 1.16 -15.89
CA PRO A 306 -14.18 2.15 -14.87
C PRO A 306 -13.19 3.25 -15.28
N GLY A 307 -13.39 4.44 -14.67
CA GLY A 307 -12.30 5.37 -14.37
C GLY A 307 -12.10 5.41 -12.87
N ILE A 308 -10.86 5.47 -12.40
CA ILE A 308 -10.60 5.49 -10.95
C ILE A 308 -11.19 6.74 -10.26
N ILE A 309 -11.40 7.81 -11.02
CA ILE A 309 -12.03 9.05 -10.57
C ILE A 309 -13.40 9.23 -11.23
N ILE A 310 -13.47 9.24 -12.56
CA ILE A 310 -14.68 9.52 -13.33
C ILE A 310 -14.94 8.39 -14.32
N GLY A 311 -16.18 7.88 -14.36
CA GLY A 311 -16.56 6.84 -15.32
C GLY A 311 -16.59 7.34 -16.76
N SER A 312 -17.27 8.46 -17.02
CA SER A 312 -17.26 9.12 -18.34
C SER A 312 -17.41 10.64 -18.25
N VAL A 313 -16.83 11.33 -19.22
CA VAL A 313 -16.93 12.78 -19.40
C VAL A 313 -17.68 13.07 -20.68
N ASN A 314 -18.85 13.69 -20.57
CA ASN A 314 -19.67 14.14 -21.67
C ASN A 314 -19.81 15.69 -21.62
N GLY A 315 -18.86 16.37 -22.25
CA GLY A 315 -18.71 17.81 -22.16
C GLY A 315 -17.30 18.21 -21.75
N THR A 316 -17.20 19.23 -20.90
CA THR A 316 -15.92 19.70 -20.38
C THR A 316 -15.87 19.45 -18.87
N LEU A 317 -14.87 18.70 -18.41
CA LEU A 317 -14.57 18.53 -17.01
C LEU A 317 -13.20 19.13 -16.69
N THR A 318 -13.15 20.16 -15.87
CA THR A 318 -11.92 20.79 -15.45
C THR A 318 -11.49 20.25 -14.08
N ALA A 319 -10.28 19.69 -14.04
CA ALA A 319 -9.64 19.26 -12.81
C ALA A 319 -8.72 20.36 -12.26
N MET A 320 -8.87 20.68 -10.98
CA MET A 320 -8.18 21.72 -10.25
C MET A 320 -7.56 21.17 -8.95
N GLY A 321 -6.61 21.90 -8.39
CA GLY A 321 -5.94 21.48 -7.16
C GLY A 321 -5.31 20.10 -7.29
N ILE A 322 -5.67 19.15 -6.45
CA ILE A 322 -5.16 17.78 -6.46
C ILE A 322 -6.30 16.78 -6.67
N VAL A 323 -6.16 15.93 -7.68
CA VAL A 323 -6.99 14.76 -7.94
C VAL A 323 -6.19 13.51 -7.56
N ALA A 324 -6.44 12.99 -6.37
CA ALA A 324 -5.64 11.91 -5.80
C ALA A 324 -6.36 10.56 -5.86
N TYR A 325 -5.59 9.47 -6.03
CA TYR A 325 -6.15 8.13 -5.97
C TYR A 325 -5.18 7.09 -5.41
N ASN A 326 -5.75 6.03 -4.84
CA ASN A 326 -5.01 4.85 -4.43
C ASN A 326 -4.62 4.02 -5.66
N LYS A 327 -3.34 3.98 -6.01
CA LYS A 327 -2.84 3.20 -7.17
C LYS A 327 -2.88 1.68 -6.95
N GLU A 328 -3.13 1.24 -5.73
CA GLU A 328 -3.31 -0.18 -5.39
C GLU A 328 -4.79 -0.60 -5.39
N ALA A 329 -5.71 0.34 -5.64
CA ALA A 329 -7.11 0.02 -5.82
C ALA A 329 -7.31 -0.81 -7.10
N LEU A 330 -8.23 -1.77 -7.04
CA LEU A 330 -8.51 -2.63 -8.18
C LEU A 330 -9.46 -1.96 -9.16
N LEU A 331 -9.00 -1.85 -10.41
CA LEU A 331 -9.81 -1.45 -11.55
C LEU A 331 -10.12 -2.72 -12.36
N ASN A 332 -11.38 -3.17 -12.39
CA ASN A 332 -11.76 -4.46 -12.98
C ASN A 332 -10.98 -5.68 -12.42
N ASN A 333 -10.75 -5.69 -11.11
CA ASN A 333 -9.93 -6.70 -10.41
C ASN A 333 -8.45 -6.74 -10.81
N SER A 334 -7.90 -5.66 -11.39
CA SER A 334 -6.50 -5.47 -11.71
C SER A 334 -6.02 -4.09 -11.25
N SER A 335 -4.79 -3.98 -10.79
CA SER A 335 -4.10 -2.71 -10.52
C SER A 335 -3.24 -2.23 -11.71
N GLU A 336 -3.28 -2.96 -12.83
CA GLU A 336 -2.56 -2.59 -14.05
C GLU A 336 -3.43 -1.70 -14.95
N ASN A 337 -2.80 -0.73 -15.61
CA ASN A 337 -3.44 0.18 -16.58
C ASN A 337 -4.62 0.98 -16.00
N ILE A 338 -4.45 1.55 -14.81
CA ILE A 338 -5.45 2.42 -14.18
C ILE A 338 -5.72 3.64 -15.07
N LYS A 339 -6.99 3.82 -15.43
CA LYS A 339 -7.47 5.01 -16.12
C LYS A 339 -8.08 6.00 -15.12
N ILE A 340 -7.75 7.25 -15.25
CA ILE A 340 -8.33 8.34 -14.43
C ILE A 340 -9.79 8.55 -14.81
N VAL A 341 -10.04 8.60 -16.11
CA VAL A 341 -11.38 8.68 -16.75
C VAL A 341 -11.58 7.44 -17.60
N GLY A 342 -12.71 6.77 -17.44
CA GLY A 342 -13.05 5.58 -18.23
C GLY A 342 -13.26 5.93 -19.70
N GLU A 343 -14.05 6.97 -19.98
CA GLU A 343 -14.36 7.49 -21.32
C GLU A 343 -14.36 9.01 -21.34
N GLY A 344 -13.78 9.64 -22.36
CA GLY A 344 -13.61 11.10 -22.47
C GLY A 344 -12.27 11.57 -21.90
N ASN A 345 -12.14 12.88 -21.69
CA ASN A 345 -10.88 13.51 -21.27
C ASN A 345 -11.11 14.54 -20.16
N LEU A 346 -10.09 14.70 -19.31
CA LEU A 346 -9.98 15.84 -18.38
C LEU A 346 -9.38 17.04 -19.08
N THR A 347 -9.82 18.22 -18.69
CA THR A 347 -9.11 19.48 -18.90
C THR A 347 -8.52 19.94 -17.58
N PHE A 348 -7.49 20.77 -17.63
CA PHE A 348 -6.80 21.25 -16.45
C PHE A 348 -6.86 22.77 -16.37
N GLU A 349 -6.73 23.31 -15.17
CA GLU A 349 -6.59 24.74 -14.96
C GLU A 349 -5.47 25.35 -15.82
N ASP A 350 -5.61 26.60 -16.22
CA ASP A 350 -4.68 27.27 -17.13
C ASP A 350 -3.22 27.13 -16.69
N GLY A 351 -2.41 26.63 -17.60
CA GLY A 351 -0.97 26.41 -17.40
C GLY A 351 -0.60 25.14 -16.63
N LYS A 352 -1.57 24.30 -16.25
CA LYS A 352 -1.34 23.00 -15.60
C LYS A 352 -1.42 21.87 -16.61
N VAL A 353 -0.70 20.79 -16.32
CA VAL A 353 -0.76 19.51 -17.05
C VAL A 353 -1.22 18.41 -16.11
N GLU A 354 -1.61 17.26 -16.67
CA GLU A 354 -2.10 16.12 -15.89
C GLU A 354 -1.18 15.76 -14.71
N ALA A 355 0.13 15.74 -14.95
CA ALA A 355 1.11 15.39 -13.92
C ALA A 355 1.17 16.39 -12.74
N ASP A 356 0.69 17.62 -12.91
CA ASP A 356 0.60 18.62 -11.84
C ASP A 356 -0.59 18.36 -10.92
N VAL A 357 -1.71 17.91 -11.49
CA VAL A 357 -3.02 17.82 -10.85
C VAL A 357 -3.31 16.38 -10.40
N VAL A 358 -3.08 15.40 -11.27
CA VAL A 358 -3.43 13.99 -10.99
C VAL A 358 -2.27 13.27 -10.30
N LYS A 359 -2.54 12.67 -9.14
CA LYS A 359 -1.52 12.03 -8.29
C LYS A 359 -1.94 10.62 -7.86
N ALA A 360 -1.07 9.67 -8.11
CA ALA A 360 -1.23 8.26 -7.72
C ALA A 360 -0.42 7.93 -6.49
N PHE A 361 -1.02 7.30 -5.48
CA PHE A 361 -0.38 7.00 -4.21
C PHE A 361 -0.48 5.52 -3.85
N THR A 362 0.58 4.96 -3.24
CA THR A 362 0.50 3.67 -2.54
C THR A 362 -0.27 3.83 -1.24
N LYS A 363 -0.79 2.73 -0.70
CA LYS A 363 -1.40 2.73 0.64
C LYS A 363 -0.45 3.26 1.71
N GLN A 364 0.84 2.98 1.58
CA GLN A 364 1.86 3.49 2.50
C GLN A 364 1.98 5.03 2.44
N GLN A 365 2.01 5.61 1.25
CA GLN A 365 2.01 7.07 1.07
C GLN A 365 0.71 7.69 1.58
N ILE A 366 -0.43 7.05 1.33
CA ILE A 366 -1.72 7.51 1.86
C ILE A 366 -1.69 7.52 3.39
N LYS A 367 -1.24 6.43 4.02
CA LYS A 367 -1.13 6.32 5.47
C LYS A 367 -0.12 7.28 6.08
N SER A 368 0.84 7.78 5.31
CA SER A 368 1.87 8.71 5.76
C SER A 368 1.38 10.15 5.97
N GLY A 369 0.19 10.50 5.50
CA GLY A 369 -0.35 11.87 5.54
C GLY A 369 0.00 12.73 4.32
N GLU A 370 0.80 12.21 3.39
CA GLU A 370 1.21 12.93 2.17
C GLU A 370 0.01 13.41 1.36
N VAL A 371 -1.01 12.56 1.24
CA VAL A 371 -2.22 12.88 0.49
C VAL A 371 -3.00 14.02 1.15
N ALA A 372 -3.21 13.97 2.46
CA ALA A 372 -3.89 15.04 3.20
C ALA A 372 -3.18 16.40 3.02
N TRP A 373 -1.86 16.39 3.04
CA TRP A 373 -1.07 17.59 2.82
C TRP A 373 -1.25 18.19 1.42
N LEU A 374 -1.14 17.36 0.41
CA LEU A 374 -1.29 17.81 -0.96
C LEU A 374 -2.70 18.34 -1.22
N LEU A 375 -3.72 17.67 -0.71
CA LEU A 375 -5.12 18.10 -0.82
C LEU A 375 -5.38 19.43 -0.10
N ASN A 376 -4.63 19.75 0.96
CA ASN A 376 -4.64 21.06 1.60
C ASN A 376 -3.77 22.13 0.89
N GLY A 377 -3.44 21.92 -0.38
CA GLY A 377 -2.66 22.88 -1.18
C GLY A 377 -1.19 22.95 -0.82
N SER A 378 -0.62 21.86 -0.29
CA SER A 378 0.78 21.79 0.15
C SER A 378 1.13 22.84 1.20
N THR A 379 0.15 23.27 1.97
CA THR A 379 0.34 24.20 3.09
C THR A 379 0.40 23.42 4.40
N SER A 380 1.31 23.82 5.24
CA SER A 380 1.55 23.14 6.50
C SER A 380 0.81 23.79 7.67
N VAL A 381 0.28 24.96 7.49
CA VAL A 381 -0.39 25.73 8.53
C VAL A 381 -1.60 26.42 7.93
N PRO A 382 -2.81 26.30 8.53
CA PRO A 382 -3.91 27.17 8.16
C PRO A 382 -3.47 28.62 8.36
N THR A 383 -3.76 29.47 7.40
CA THR A 383 -3.69 30.91 7.62
C THR A 383 -4.58 31.28 8.77
N GLU A 384 -4.22 32.31 9.55
CA GLU A 384 -4.99 32.78 10.71
C GLU A 384 -6.47 32.94 10.30
N GLY A 385 -7.38 32.18 10.96
CA GLY A 385 -8.80 32.17 10.68
C GLY A 385 -9.30 31.15 9.64
N SER A 386 -8.43 30.32 9.04
CA SER A 386 -8.84 29.21 8.15
C SER A 386 -8.69 27.86 8.85
N THR A 387 -9.57 26.91 8.51
CA THR A 387 -9.47 25.51 8.91
C THR A 387 -8.91 24.69 7.76
N LEU A 388 -8.20 23.60 8.05
CA LEU A 388 -7.86 22.61 7.02
C LEU A 388 -9.13 21.94 6.53
N ALA A 389 -9.20 21.60 5.23
CA ALA A 389 -10.27 20.77 4.71
C ALA A 389 -10.00 19.28 4.99
N TRP A 390 -8.75 18.84 4.90
CA TRP A 390 -8.35 17.45 5.03
C TRP A 390 -7.53 17.21 6.28
N TYR A 391 -7.83 16.12 6.97
CA TYR A 391 -7.18 15.69 8.19
C TYR A 391 -6.71 14.26 8.09
N GLN A 392 -5.75 13.87 8.92
CA GLN A 392 -5.34 12.46 9.08
C GLN A 392 -4.56 12.29 10.38
N LYS A 393 -5.06 11.49 11.30
CA LYS A 393 -4.33 11.12 12.51
C LYS A 393 -3.22 10.15 12.14
N LEU A 394 -1.98 10.47 12.51
CA LEU A 394 -0.81 9.61 12.28
C LEU A 394 -0.43 8.87 13.55
N GLY A 395 0.34 7.79 13.40
CA GLY A 395 0.86 7.03 14.51
C GLY A 395 0.12 5.74 14.79
N GLU A 396 0.39 5.17 15.95
CA GLU A 396 -0.29 3.95 16.42
C GLU A 396 -1.78 4.24 16.61
N ASN A 397 -2.63 3.42 16.03
CA ASN A 397 -4.09 3.66 15.91
C ASN A 397 -4.47 4.94 15.13
N GLY A 398 -3.62 5.35 14.18
CA GLY A 398 -3.90 6.44 13.26
C GLY A 398 -4.91 6.06 12.16
N ASP A 399 -5.30 7.07 11.40
CA ASP A 399 -6.19 6.88 10.24
C ASP A 399 -5.45 6.20 9.09
N GLU A 400 -6.13 5.32 8.39
CA GLU A 400 -5.57 4.62 7.23
C GLU A 400 -5.44 5.55 6.01
N TYR A 401 -6.25 6.59 5.95
CA TYR A 401 -6.37 7.54 4.85
C TYR A 401 -6.81 8.92 5.36
N PRO A 402 -6.66 10.00 4.56
CA PRO A 402 -7.17 11.31 4.91
C PRO A 402 -8.68 11.31 5.08
N VAL A 403 -9.19 12.15 5.95
CA VAL A 403 -10.62 12.34 6.24
C VAL A 403 -10.94 13.83 6.26
N LEU A 404 -12.19 14.17 5.94
CA LEU A 404 -12.66 15.56 5.98
C LEU A 404 -13.15 15.97 7.38
N THR A 405 -13.59 15.00 8.17
CA THR A 405 -14.06 15.24 9.53
C THR A 405 -13.20 14.45 10.51
N PRO A 406 -12.46 15.09 11.41
CA PRO A 406 -11.68 14.39 12.41
C PRO A 406 -12.58 13.60 13.35
N LYS A 407 -12.17 12.36 13.67
CA LYS A 407 -12.82 11.57 14.71
C LYS A 407 -12.60 12.24 16.06
N ASP A 408 -13.62 12.25 16.89
CA ASP A 408 -13.59 12.76 18.28
C ASP A 408 -13.41 14.28 18.43
N GLY A 409 -13.66 15.07 17.40
CA GLY A 409 -13.57 16.54 17.46
C GLY A 409 -12.17 17.08 17.80
N ASN A 410 -11.18 16.21 17.90
CA ASN A 410 -9.82 16.58 18.20
C ASN A 410 -9.09 16.97 16.94
N THR A 411 -8.37 18.07 17.05
CA THR A 411 -7.35 18.48 16.08
C THR A 411 -6.40 17.32 15.85
N VAL A 412 -6.50 16.78 14.72
CA VAL A 412 -5.92 15.58 14.29
C VAL A 412 -4.41 15.60 14.33
N TYR A 413 -3.78 16.77 14.26
CA TYR A 413 -2.35 16.87 14.13
C TYR A 413 -1.79 17.99 15.01
N ASN A 414 -1.01 17.59 15.98
CA ASN A 414 -0.32 18.55 16.86
C ASN A 414 1.09 18.86 16.39
N LYS A 415 1.64 18.18 15.39
CA LYS A 415 3.02 18.41 14.95
C LYS A 415 3.19 18.13 13.46
N TYR A 416 3.99 18.97 12.87
CA TYR A 416 4.48 18.86 11.52
C TYR A 416 5.80 18.10 11.50
N TYR A 417 5.84 16.95 10.80
CA TYR A 417 7.07 16.19 10.64
C TYR A 417 7.44 16.10 9.17
N ILE A 418 8.63 16.55 8.84
CA ILE A 418 9.26 16.24 7.57
C ILE A 418 10.36 15.23 7.85
N CYS A 419 10.12 13.98 7.54
CA CYS A 419 11.16 12.99 7.46
C CYS A 419 11.69 13.02 6.03
N VAL A 420 12.80 13.71 5.82
CA VAL A 420 13.47 13.79 4.53
C VAL A 420 14.52 12.70 4.47
N ASP A 421 14.16 11.56 4.02
CA ASP A 421 15.06 10.78 3.21
C ASP A 421 14.83 11.27 1.77
N LYS A 422 15.75 12.02 1.23
CA LYS A 422 15.82 12.73 -0.07
C LYS A 422 14.84 12.34 -1.18
N GLN A 423 13.89 11.51 -0.95
CA GLN A 423 13.05 10.94 -1.96
C GLN A 423 11.57 10.82 -1.67
N VAL A 424 10.92 10.99 -0.54
CA VAL A 424 9.50 10.72 -0.63
C VAL A 424 8.59 11.04 0.54
N TYR A 425 8.94 11.33 1.73
CA TYR A 425 7.86 11.40 2.73
C TYR A 425 7.80 12.73 3.43
N MET A 426 6.81 13.54 3.02
CA MET A 426 6.43 14.72 3.79
C MET A 426 5.21 14.39 4.61
N ASN A 427 5.35 14.46 5.91
CA ASN A 427 4.22 14.40 6.80
C ASN A 427 4.03 15.68 7.51
N ILE A 428 2.84 16.11 7.45
CA ILE A 428 2.49 17.43 7.82
C ILE A 428 1.52 17.36 8.92
N PHE A 429 1.76 18.08 9.96
CA PHE A 429 0.63 18.33 10.70
C PHE A 429 0.77 19.11 11.90
N SER A 430 0.37 20.33 11.91
CA SER A 430 -0.09 20.93 13.10
C SER A 430 -0.56 22.35 12.96
N ASN A 431 -1.39 22.73 13.87
CA ASN A 431 -1.78 24.10 14.15
C ASN A 431 -0.71 24.88 14.94
N THR A 432 0.49 24.35 15.12
CA THR A 432 1.53 25.01 15.90
C THR A 432 2.75 25.31 15.06
N ASP A 433 3.40 26.43 15.33
CA ASP A 433 4.52 27.02 14.59
C ASP A 433 5.81 26.20 14.52
N ALA A 434 5.83 24.99 15.04
CA ALA A 434 7.02 24.16 15.11
C ALA A 434 7.05 23.15 13.97
N HIS A 435 7.71 23.52 12.88
CA HIS A 435 8.11 22.58 11.85
C HIS A 435 9.36 21.84 12.28
N GLU A 436 9.25 20.58 12.68
CA GLU A 436 10.41 19.74 12.92
C GLU A 436 10.79 19.02 11.62
N LYS A 437 11.93 19.39 11.05
CA LYS A 437 12.55 18.71 9.92
C LYS A 437 13.53 17.68 10.42
N TYR A 438 13.38 16.45 9.95
CA TYR A 438 14.29 15.36 10.26
C TYR A 438 14.93 14.88 8.96
N ASP A 439 16.24 14.78 8.98
CA ASP A 439 17.06 14.26 7.87
C ASP A 439 17.03 12.72 7.81
N LYS A 440 16.47 12.07 8.83
CA LYS A 440 16.34 10.60 8.95
C LYS A 440 14.97 10.23 9.51
N HIS A 441 14.52 9.03 9.13
CA HIS A 441 13.38 8.41 9.76
C HIS A 441 13.72 7.96 11.20
N ASP A 442 12.76 8.07 12.11
CA ASP A 442 12.85 7.50 13.45
C ASP A 442 12.26 6.10 13.44
N LYS A 443 13.12 5.11 13.22
CA LYS A 443 12.71 3.70 13.19
C LYS A 443 12.09 3.32 14.53
N GLY A 444 10.91 2.74 14.49
CA GLY A 444 10.20 2.19 15.65
C GLY A 444 10.79 0.85 16.09
N THR A 445 9.96 0.02 16.69
CA THR A 445 10.34 -1.33 17.08
C THR A 445 10.74 -2.14 15.85
N GLU A 446 11.91 -2.76 15.91
CA GLU A 446 12.43 -3.63 14.86
C GLU A 446 11.83 -5.03 15.01
N THR A 447 11.42 -5.61 13.90
CA THR A 447 10.91 -6.99 13.85
C THR A 447 11.76 -7.80 12.88
N LEU A 448 12.35 -8.87 13.37
CA LEU A 448 13.04 -9.86 12.54
C LEU A 448 12.01 -10.73 11.83
N LEU A 449 12.06 -10.74 10.51
CA LEU A 449 11.19 -11.54 9.65
C LEU A 449 11.74 -12.95 9.45
N ALA A 450 10.87 -13.89 9.06
CA ALA A 450 11.26 -15.29 8.82
C ALA A 450 12.32 -15.48 7.74
N ASN A 451 12.47 -14.54 6.81
CA ASN A 451 13.49 -14.54 5.77
C ASN A 451 14.82 -13.88 6.19
N GLY A 452 14.98 -13.50 7.46
CA GLY A 452 16.20 -12.89 7.99
C GLY A 452 16.31 -11.37 7.79
N LEU A 453 15.35 -10.73 7.12
CA LEU A 453 15.27 -9.27 7.01
C LEU A 453 14.66 -8.66 8.26
N TYR A 454 14.94 -7.40 8.49
CA TYR A 454 14.28 -6.60 9.52
C TYR A 454 13.22 -5.70 8.90
N SER A 455 12.13 -5.50 9.62
CA SER A 455 11.13 -4.49 9.32
C SER A 455 10.95 -3.54 10.49
N SER A 456 10.62 -2.30 10.19
CA SER A 456 10.34 -1.27 11.19
C SER A 456 9.44 -0.21 10.58
N THR A 457 8.68 0.49 11.42
CA THR A 457 7.82 1.61 11.00
C THR A 457 8.35 2.89 11.62
N CYS A 458 8.43 3.96 10.86
CA CYS A 458 8.83 5.25 11.40
C CYS A 458 7.82 5.73 12.45
N LYS A 459 8.27 6.07 13.64
CA LYS A 459 7.40 6.59 14.72
C LYS A 459 6.72 7.90 14.36
N ARG A 460 7.33 8.69 13.45
CA ARG A 460 6.81 9.99 13.03
C ARG A 460 5.89 9.87 11.82
N CYS A 461 6.38 9.29 10.72
CA CYS A 461 5.68 9.29 9.43
C CYS A 461 5.00 7.99 9.08
N GLN A 462 5.12 6.97 9.90
CA GLN A 462 4.53 5.64 9.70
C GLN A 462 4.97 4.94 8.39
N ALA A 463 6.02 5.44 7.73
CA ALA A 463 6.63 4.74 6.62
C ALA A 463 7.19 3.39 7.10
N ASN A 464 6.91 2.34 6.34
CA ASN A 464 7.45 1.01 6.64
C ASN A 464 8.78 0.84 5.91
N PHE A 465 9.76 0.31 6.63
CA PHE A 465 11.08 -0.01 6.11
C PHE A 465 11.30 -1.50 6.17
N MET A 466 11.97 -2.00 5.17
CA MET A 466 12.56 -3.32 5.16
C MET A 466 14.05 -3.16 4.90
N TYR A 467 14.89 -3.84 5.67
CA TYR A 467 16.34 -3.64 5.59
C TYR A 467 17.12 -4.85 6.08
N ILE A 468 18.38 -4.89 5.70
CA ILE A 468 19.37 -5.77 6.30
C ILE A 468 20.08 -4.96 7.37
N LYS A 469 19.99 -5.41 8.61
CA LYS A 469 20.61 -4.75 9.75
C LYS A 469 22.11 -4.96 9.74
N ASP A 470 22.87 -3.93 10.12
CA ASP A 470 24.33 -3.95 10.20
C ASP A 470 24.96 -4.56 8.94
N PHE A 471 24.54 -4.09 7.78
CA PHE A 471 24.98 -4.60 6.49
C PHE A 471 26.50 -4.52 6.36
N CYS A 472 27.10 -5.56 5.80
CA CYS A 472 28.53 -5.76 5.75
C CYS A 472 29.21 -5.88 7.13
N GLY A 473 28.46 -6.21 8.18
CA GLY A 473 28.98 -6.35 9.55
C GLY A 473 29.38 -5.04 10.20
N ILE A 474 28.89 -3.90 9.67
CA ILE A 474 29.17 -2.56 10.19
C ILE A 474 27.98 -2.13 11.05
N ASP A 475 28.21 -1.91 12.34
CA ASP A 475 27.20 -1.46 13.29
C ASP A 475 26.51 -0.16 12.83
N GLY A 476 25.20 -0.19 12.78
CA GLY A 476 24.36 0.92 12.33
C GLY A 476 24.36 1.20 10.82
N ASN A 477 25.01 0.38 10.00
CA ASN A 477 24.99 0.46 8.54
C ASN A 477 23.86 -0.42 7.98
N ASP A 478 22.62 0.01 8.11
CA ASP A 478 21.48 -0.74 7.60
C ASP A 478 21.31 -0.51 6.09
N LEU A 479 21.16 -1.60 5.34
CA LEU A 479 20.81 -1.52 3.91
C LEU A 479 19.29 -1.55 3.73
N GLU A 480 18.71 -0.42 3.41
CA GLU A 480 17.27 -0.32 3.12
C GLU A 480 16.92 -0.91 1.76
N LEU A 481 15.82 -1.66 1.73
CA LEU A 481 15.31 -2.37 0.57
C LEU A 481 13.90 -1.90 0.22
N THR A 482 13.64 -1.75 -1.06
CA THR A 482 12.29 -1.67 -1.60
C THR A 482 11.86 -3.04 -2.11
N VAL A 483 10.57 -3.35 -2.02
CA VAL A 483 10.02 -4.62 -2.52
C VAL A 483 9.16 -4.32 -3.75
N ASP A 484 9.48 -4.95 -4.86
CA ASP A 484 8.69 -4.87 -6.08
C ASP A 484 8.51 -6.28 -6.67
N ASN A 485 7.27 -6.69 -6.88
CA ASN A 485 6.91 -8.02 -7.41
C ASN A 485 7.63 -9.19 -6.71
N GLY A 486 7.78 -9.10 -5.39
CA GLY A 486 8.46 -10.11 -4.58
C GLY A 486 9.99 -10.10 -4.63
N LYS A 487 10.59 -9.15 -5.33
CA LYS A 487 12.04 -8.93 -5.41
C LYS A 487 12.46 -7.83 -4.44
N TYR A 488 13.63 -7.99 -3.84
CA TYR A 488 14.25 -7.01 -2.96
C TYR A 488 15.20 -6.14 -3.77
N ILE A 489 15.05 -4.83 -3.71
CA ILE A 489 15.78 -3.88 -4.54
C ILE A 489 16.51 -2.88 -3.66
N ALA A 490 17.81 -2.74 -3.88
CA ALA A 490 18.63 -1.66 -3.33
C ALA A 490 19.00 -0.65 -4.41
N LYS A 491 19.01 0.64 -4.06
CA LYS A 491 19.32 1.72 -5.03
C LYS A 491 20.79 1.74 -5.41
N ALA A 492 21.67 1.66 -4.44
CA ALA A 492 23.11 1.62 -4.62
C ALA A 492 23.76 0.86 -3.47
N VAL A 493 24.77 0.08 -3.78
CA VAL A 493 25.58 -0.65 -2.81
C VAL A 493 27.05 -0.49 -3.16
N THR A 494 27.90 -0.22 -2.18
CA THR A 494 29.35 -0.32 -2.32
C THR A 494 29.84 -1.43 -1.38
N LEU A 495 30.33 -2.51 -1.95
CA LEU A 495 30.99 -3.56 -1.21
C LEU A 495 32.50 -3.30 -1.17
N LYS A 496 33.13 -3.59 -0.04
CA LYS A 496 34.58 -3.54 0.10
C LYS A 496 35.14 -4.89 0.47
N ASP A 497 36.23 -5.24 -0.18
CA ASP A 497 36.99 -6.44 0.18
C ASP A 497 37.44 -6.40 1.65
N GLY A 498 37.28 -7.53 2.33
CA GLY A 498 37.60 -7.62 3.76
C GLY A 498 36.47 -7.20 4.71
N GLU A 499 35.35 -6.63 4.21
CA GLU A 499 34.15 -6.43 4.98
C GLU A 499 33.24 -7.67 4.92
N ALA A 500 32.59 -8.01 6.02
CA ALA A 500 31.65 -9.13 6.06
C ALA A 500 30.48 -8.88 5.12
N TYR A 501 29.95 -9.94 4.51
CA TYR A 501 28.72 -9.85 3.72
C TYR A 501 27.65 -10.73 4.36
N ASN A 502 26.50 -10.16 4.68
CA ASN A 502 25.48 -10.80 5.53
C ASN A 502 24.06 -10.75 4.96
N SER A 503 23.89 -10.61 3.64
CA SER A 503 22.54 -10.62 3.08
C SER A 503 21.87 -11.99 3.23
N PRO A 504 20.67 -12.06 3.86
CA PRO A 504 19.92 -13.30 3.97
C PRO A 504 19.08 -13.63 2.72
N VAL A 505 19.00 -12.72 1.78
CA VAL A 505 18.20 -12.82 0.54
C VAL A 505 18.97 -12.31 -0.66
N ASP A 506 18.55 -12.67 -1.86
CA ASP A 506 19.03 -12.05 -3.09
C ASP A 506 18.52 -10.62 -3.22
N ILE A 507 19.38 -9.69 -3.68
CA ILE A 507 19.07 -8.28 -3.82
C ILE A 507 19.36 -7.82 -5.25
N GLU A 508 18.39 -7.24 -5.93
CA GLU A 508 18.63 -6.51 -7.17
C GLU A 508 19.21 -5.11 -6.83
N VAL A 509 20.42 -4.84 -7.22
CA VAL A 509 21.09 -3.54 -6.99
C VAL A 509 21.10 -2.75 -8.28
N LYS A 510 20.69 -1.49 -8.23
CA LYS A 510 20.66 -0.62 -9.43
C LYS A 510 22.03 -0.04 -9.76
N ASP A 511 22.89 0.15 -8.76
CA ASP A 511 24.27 0.64 -8.92
C ASP A 511 25.17 -0.05 -7.89
N LEU A 512 25.85 -1.12 -8.32
CA LEU A 512 26.82 -1.84 -7.49
C LEU A 512 28.22 -1.34 -7.79
N LYS A 513 28.97 -1.07 -6.72
CA LYS A 513 30.41 -0.80 -6.75
C LYS A 513 31.14 -1.78 -5.86
N TYR A 514 32.32 -2.18 -6.30
CA TYR A 514 33.21 -3.07 -5.52
C TYR A 514 34.61 -2.48 -5.42
N ALA A 515 35.06 -2.22 -4.19
CA ALA A 515 36.36 -1.68 -3.88
C ALA A 515 37.27 -2.76 -3.32
N ARG A 516 38.48 -2.92 -3.89
CA ARG A 516 39.47 -3.89 -3.43
C ARG A 516 40.87 -3.37 -3.58
N THR A 517 41.72 -3.64 -2.61
CA THR A 517 43.14 -3.37 -2.66
C THR A 517 43.89 -4.59 -3.20
N TYR A 518 44.70 -4.38 -4.21
CA TYR A 518 45.45 -5.43 -4.90
C TYR A 518 46.95 -5.31 -4.65
N ALA A 519 47.64 -6.47 -4.56
CA ALA A 519 49.09 -6.54 -4.64
C ALA A 519 49.51 -6.80 -6.09
N ALA A 520 50.51 -6.07 -6.58
CA ALA A 520 50.94 -6.19 -7.97
C ALA A 520 51.50 -7.58 -8.28
N ASN A 521 51.07 -8.17 -9.39
CA ASN A 521 51.53 -9.44 -9.94
C ASN A 521 51.50 -10.64 -8.93
N LYS A 522 50.55 -10.60 -7.98
CA LYS A 522 50.29 -11.67 -7.03
C LYS A 522 48.89 -12.20 -7.16
N TRP A 523 48.73 -13.50 -7.23
CA TRP A 523 47.44 -14.15 -7.15
C TRP A 523 46.82 -13.97 -5.75
N GLN A 524 45.56 -13.58 -5.70
CA GLN A 524 44.79 -13.37 -4.48
C GLN A 524 43.48 -14.16 -4.53
N PRO A 525 42.97 -14.67 -3.41
CA PRO A 525 41.69 -15.32 -3.40
C PRO A 525 40.56 -14.30 -3.66
N LEU A 526 39.54 -14.72 -4.38
CA LEU A 526 38.33 -13.91 -4.65
C LEU A 526 37.10 -14.75 -4.37
N TYR A 527 36.19 -14.22 -3.56
CA TYR A 527 34.92 -14.83 -3.26
C TYR A 527 33.85 -13.73 -3.10
N VAL A 528 32.96 -13.57 -4.09
CA VAL A 528 32.05 -12.45 -4.17
C VAL A 528 30.60 -12.91 -4.37
N PRO A 529 29.62 -12.14 -3.87
CA PRO A 529 28.19 -12.48 -3.96
C PRO A 529 27.53 -11.95 -5.24
N PHE A 530 28.28 -11.66 -6.28
CA PHE A 530 27.76 -11.11 -7.53
C PHE A 530 28.44 -11.71 -8.75
N ALA A 531 27.72 -11.75 -9.85
CA ALA A 531 28.30 -12.06 -11.15
C ALA A 531 29.07 -10.86 -11.70
N MET A 532 30.16 -11.12 -12.39
CA MET A 532 31.00 -10.09 -13.03
C MET A 532 31.44 -10.60 -14.41
N SER A 533 31.20 -9.83 -15.46
CA SER A 533 31.60 -10.20 -16.82
C SER A 533 33.08 -9.91 -17.11
N VAL A 534 33.66 -10.63 -18.07
CA VAL A 534 35.07 -10.48 -18.46
C VAL A 534 35.43 -9.02 -18.76
N ASP A 535 34.54 -8.28 -19.43
CA ASP A 535 34.79 -6.89 -19.81
C ASP A 535 34.89 -5.94 -18.60
N GLN A 536 34.22 -6.29 -17.49
CA GLN A 536 34.23 -5.49 -16.26
C GLN A 536 35.56 -5.51 -15.52
N TRP A 537 36.40 -6.55 -15.71
CA TRP A 537 37.69 -6.62 -15.03
C TRP A 537 38.91 -6.49 -15.96
N THR A 538 38.86 -6.99 -17.22
CA THR A 538 40.02 -6.92 -18.14
C THR A 538 40.42 -5.49 -18.44
N GLY A 539 39.48 -4.58 -18.61
CA GLY A 539 39.75 -3.13 -18.81
C GLY A 539 40.35 -2.43 -17.60
N LYS A 540 40.47 -3.09 -16.47
CA LYS A 540 41.06 -2.58 -15.22
C LYS A 540 42.42 -3.19 -14.88
N GLY A 541 43.01 -3.99 -15.79
CA GLY A 541 44.28 -4.68 -15.58
C GLY A 541 44.16 -5.86 -14.59
N LEU A 542 42.99 -6.49 -14.57
CA LEU A 542 42.74 -7.66 -13.73
C LEU A 542 42.65 -8.92 -14.58
N THR A 543 43.14 -10.01 -14.04
CA THR A 543 42.99 -11.36 -14.60
C THR A 543 42.30 -12.22 -13.56
N VAL A 544 41.26 -12.96 -13.94
CA VAL A 544 40.59 -13.90 -13.06
C VAL A 544 40.78 -15.32 -13.56
N ALA A 545 40.94 -16.25 -12.64
CA ALA A 545 41.05 -17.66 -12.94
C ALA A 545 40.13 -18.51 -12.07
N SER A 546 39.44 -19.44 -12.69
CA SER A 546 38.64 -20.48 -12.01
C SER A 546 39.53 -21.65 -11.58
N ILE A 547 39.20 -22.27 -10.46
CA ILE A 547 39.82 -23.52 -10.01
C ILE A 547 39.26 -24.62 -10.90
N ASN A 548 40.14 -25.32 -11.62
CA ASN A 548 39.70 -26.26 -12.65
C ASN A 548 39.99 -27.73 -12.28
N ASN A 549 41.18 -28.05 -11.82
CA ASN A 549 41.57 -29.41 -11.53
C ASN A 549 42.71 -29.50 -10.50
N PHE A 550 43.00 -30.70 -10.06
CA PHE A 550 43.92 -30.96 -8.98
C PHE A 550 44.75 -32.20 -9.28
N HIS A 551 46.07 -32.09 -9.21
CA HIS A 551 46.96 -33.22 -9.44
C HIS A 551 47.93 -33.39 -8.27
N GLU A 552 47.97 -34.58 -7.69
CA GLU A 552 49.00 -34.97 -6.73
C GLU A 552 50.17 -35.66 -7.44
N MET A 553 51.38 -35.17 -7.19
CA MET A 553 52.61 -35.78 -7.66
C MET A 553 53.45 -36.24 -6.48
N LYS A 554 53.80 -37.53 -6.42
CA LYS A 554 54.74 -38.03 -5.42
C LYS A 554 56.15 -37.75 -5.87
N LEU A 555 56.88 -37.01 -5.06
CA LEU A 555 58.33 -36.79 -5.29
C LEU A 555 59.17 -38.02 -4.85
N LYS A 556 60.33 -38.22 -5.46
CA LYS A 556 61.24 -39.37 -5.16
C LYS A 556 61.67 -39.43 -3.69
N ALA A 557 61.58 -38.34 -2.94
CA ALA A 557 61.89 -38.28 -1.52
C ALA A 557 60.73 -38.66 -0.58
N GLY A 558 59.59 -39.09 -1.12
CA GLY A 558 58.39 -39.42 -0.34
C GLY A 558 57.47 -38.24 -0.08
N ASP A 559 57.84 -37.00 -0.41
CA ASP A 559 57.05 -35.83 -0.28
C ASP A 559 55.96 -35.74 -1.41
N THR A 560 54.82 -35.24 -1.10
CA THR A 560 53.76 -35.02 -2.07
C THR A 560 53.80 -33.56 -2.52
N GLN A 561 53.92 -33.33 -3.82
CA GLN A 561 53.69 -32.04 -4.44
C GLN A 561 52.27 -32.01 -5.01
N VAL A 562 51.58 -30.92 -4.78
CA VAL A 562 50.22 -30.71 -5.31
C VAL A 562 50.26 -29.64 -6.38
N LEU A 563 49.75 -30.00 -7.55
CA LEU A 563 49.57 -29.06 -8.66
C LEU A 563 48.10 -28.68 -8.76
N LEU A 564 47.81 -27.41 -8.51
CA LEU A 564 46.50 -26.82 -8.72
C LEU A 564 46.43 -26.23 -10.15
N GLU A 565 45.57 -26.77 -10.98
CA GLU A 565 45.31 -26.21 -12.29
C GLU A 565 44.20 -25.17 -12.22
N VAL A 566 44.49 -23.95 -12.62
CA VAL A 566 43.51 -22.86 -12.70
C VAL A 566 43.39 -22.42 -14.14
N LYS A 567 42.17 -22.16 -14.60
CA LYS A 567 41.87 -21.73 -15.95
C LYS A 567 41.56 -20.26 -15.97
N LYS A 568 42.25 -19.46 -16.82
CA LYS A 568 41.89 -18.05 -17.02
C LYS A 568 40.46 -17.96 -17.56
N VAL A 569 39.66 -17.09 -16.96
CA VAL A 569 38.31 -16.79 -17.44
C VAL A 569 38.46 -15.74 -18.54
N THR A 570 38.31 -16.16 -19.78
CA THR A 570 38.49 -15.30 -20.98
C THR A 570 37.17 -14.99 -21.68
N SER A 571 36.08 -15.62 -21.29
CA SER A 571 34.74 -15.38 -21.80
C SER A 571 33.67 -15.67 -20.73
N GLY A 572 32.50 -15.09 -20.89
CA GLY A 572 31.40 -15.26 -19.93
C GLY A 572 31.50 -14.36 -18.71
N SER A 573 31.07 -14.88 -17.56
CA SER A 573 31.06 -14.16 -16.28
C SER A 573 31.50 -15.08 -15.13
N LEU A 574 31.92 -14.47 -14.02
CA LEU A 574 32.03 -15.18 -12.75
C LEU A 574 30.65 -15.51 -12.23
N GLU A 575 30.52 -16.66 -11.61
CA GLU A 575 29.32 -17.01 -10.83
C GLU A 575 29.46 -16.51 -9.39
N PRO A 576 28.40 -16.02 -8.77
CA PRO A 576 28.43 -15.62 -7.37
C PRO A 576 28.64 -16.84 -6.45
N ASN A 577 29.21 -16.61 -5.29
CA ASN A 577 29.45 -17.64 -4.26
C ASN A 577 30.34 -18.79 -4.73
N VAL A 578 31.24 -18.52 -5.65
CA VAL A 578 32.25 -19.49 -6.15
C VAL A 578 33.67 -18.99 -5.87
N PRO A 579 34.59 -19.83 -5.34
CA PRO A 579 36.00 -19.50 -5.17
C PRO A 579 36.70 -19.26 -6.51
N TYR A 580 37.39 -18.14 -6.63
CA TYR A 580 38.26 -17.79 -7.77
C TYR A 580 39.61 -17.31 -7.28
N LEU A 581 40.55 -17.17 -8.20
CA LEU A 581 41.77 -16.41 -8.03
C LEU A 581 41.73 -15.14 -8.89
N ILE A 582 42.28 -14.06 -8.37
CA ILE A 582 42.41 -12.78 -9.09
C ILE A 582 43.86 -12.27 -9.02
N LEU A 583 44.33 -11.77 -10.13
CA LEU A 583 45.64 -11.15 -10.29
C LEU A 583 45.48 -9.73 -10.78
N CYS A 584 46.23 -8.80 -10.24
CA CYS A 584 46.32 -7.43 -10.71
C CYS A 584 47.71 -7.09 -11.20
N ASP A 585 47.82 -6.35 -12.30
CA ASP A 585 49.07 -5.88 -12.88
C ASP A 585 49.72 -4.75 -12.05
N ALA A 586 49.00 -4.04 -11.25
CA ALA A 586 49.44 -2.91 -10.45
C ALA A 586 48.92 -2.99 -9.00
N GLU A 587 49.75 -2.50 -8.06
CA GLU A 587 49.39 -2.38 -6.65
C GLU A 587 48.43 -1.19 -6.44
N GLY A 588 47.52 -1.34 -5.48
CA GLY A 588 46.65 -0.28 -5.01
C GLY A 588 45.17 -0.64 -5.02
N GLU A 589 44.37 0.29 -4.54
CA GLU A 589 42.91 0.14 -4.52
C GLU A 589 42.33 0.38 -5.92
N LYS A 590 41.45 -0.51 -6.35
CA LYS A 590 40.60 -0.31 -7.55
C LYS A 590 39.14 -0.36 -7.19
N LEU A 591 38.39 0.56 -7.76
CA LEU A 591 36.93 0.60 -7.69
C LEU A 591 36.36 0.05 -9.01
N LEU A 592 35.65 -1.05 -8.92
CA LEU A 592 34.90 -1.62 -10.03
C LEU A 592 33.47 -1.08 -9.98
N GLU A 593 33.03 -0.43 -11.04
CA GLU A 593 31.65 0.04 -11.22
C GLU A 593 30.90 -1.03 -12.03
N LEU A 594 30.07 -1.81 -11.34
CA LEU A 594 29.42 -2.97 -11.91
C LEU A 594 28.00 -2.66 -12.43
N GLY A 595 27.45 -1.49 -12.04
CA GLY A 595 26.10 -1.05 -12.46
C GLY A 595 24.99 -1.92 -11.89
N ALA A 596 23.95 -2.13 -12.68
CA ALA A 596 22.81 -2.94 -12.26
C ALA A 596 23.15 -4.42 -12.26
N THR A 597 23.03 -5.07 -11.11
CA THR A 597 23.31 -6.51 -10.95
C THR A 597 22.59 -7.08 -9.72
N THR A 598 22.61 -8.40 -9.56
CA THR A 598 22.08 -9.09 -8.38
C THR A 598 23.21 -9.41 -7.40
N LEU A 599 23.03 -9.06 -6.14
CA LEU A 599 23.78 -9.62 -5.02
C LEU A 599 23.06 -10.87 -4.55
N SER A 600 23.73 -12.01 -4.64
CA SER A 600 23.21 -13.27 -4.12
C SER A 600 23.25 -13.29 -2.59
N LYS A 601 22.33 -14.00 -1.97
CA LYS A 601 22.35 -14.20 -0.51
C LYS A 601 23.70 -14.77 -0.07
N ALA A 602 24.07 -14.47 1.16
CA ALA A 602 25.33 -14.95 1.74
C ALA A 602 25.27 -16.47 1.92
N GLU A 603 25.88 -17.20 1.00
CA GLU A 603 26.01 -18.66 1.05
C GLU A 603 27.49 -19.04 1.06
N GLU A 604 27.82 -20.06 1.82
CA GLU A 604 29.16 -20.63 1.81
C GLU A 604 29.27 -21.65 0.68
N GLY A 605 29.78 -21.23 -0.46
CA GLY A 605 30.04 -22.11 -1.59
C GLY A 605 31.38 -22.78 -1.49
N SER A 606 31.53 -23.98 -2.05
CA SER A 606 32.78 -24.71 -2.13
C SER A 606 33.06 -25.23 -3.53
N ILE A 607 34.34 -25.46 -3.80
CA ILE A 607 34.79 -26.28 -4.91
C ILE A 607 35.45 -27.50 -4.33
N ASP A 608 34.90 -28.68 -4.61
CA ASP A 608 35.38 -29.95 -4.12
C ASP A 608 36.24 -30.65 -5.18
N CYS A 609 37.52 -30.84 -4.88
CA CYS A 609 38.43 -31.62 -5.67
C CYS A 609 38.91 -32.80 -4.83
N HIS A 610 39.30 -33.91 -5.46
CA HIS A 610 39.81 -35.06 -4.73
C HIS A 610 40.90 -35.79 -5.52
N SER A 611 41.85 -36.31 -4.78
CA SER A 611 42.79 -37.32 -5.27
C SER A 611 42.31 -38.72 -4.85
N VAL A 612 43.17 -39.71 -5.09
CA VAL A 612 42.92 -41.08 -4.62
C VAL A 612 42.87 -41.15 -3.10
N THR A 613 43.65 -40.33 -2.40
CA THR A 613 43.89 -40.43 -0.95
C THR A 613 43.31 -39.27 -0.14
N ARG A 614 42.96 -38.13 -0.78
CA ARG A 614 42.61 -36.90 -0.09
C ARG A 614 41.47 -36.13 -0.78
N ASN A 615 40.69 -35.43 0.04
CA ASN A 615 39.76 -34.41 -0.40
C ASN A 615 40.39 -33.03 -0.24
N TYR A 616 40.16 -32.16 -1.20
CA TYR A 616 40.60 -30.78 -1.26
C TYR A 616 39.39 -29.90 -1.49
N VAL A 617 38.99 -29.15 -0.44
CA VAL A 617 37.79 -28.35 -0.46
C VAL A 617 38.15 -26.88 -0.37
N PHE A 618 37.92 -26.12 -1.44
CA PHE A 618 38.06 -24.67 -1.44
C PHE A 618 36.77 -24.08 -0.91
N GLN A 619 36.83 -23.56 0.31
CA GLN A 619 35.66 -23.06 1.04
C GLN A 619 35.63 -21.53 1.04
N GLY A 620 34.62 -20.92 0.41
CA GLY A 620 34.40 -19.48 0.44
C GLY A 620 33.78 -19.00 1.76
N LYS A 621 34.12 -17.79 2.18
CA LYS A 621 33.63 -17.16 3.41
C LYS A 621 33.29 -15.70 3.22
N TYR A 622 32.17 -15.32 3.81
CA TYR A 622 31.73 -13.92 3.94
C TYR A 622 31.93 -13.33 5.33
N SER A 623 32.46 -14.13 6.24
CA SER A 623 32.77 -13.71 7.60
C SER A 623 34.25 -14.05 7.90
N THR A 624 34.80 -13.40 8.91
CA THR A 624 36.15 -13.71 9.40
C THR A 624 36.20 -15.12 9.95
N MET A 625 37.23 -15.89 9.56
CA MET A 625 37.50 -17.23 10.05
C MET A 625 38.88 -17.28 10.72
N SER A 626 38.92 -17.85 11.91
CA SER A 626 40.16 -18.04 12.73
C SER A 626 40.22 -19.44 13.30
N GLY A 627 41.33 -19.81 13.90
CA GLY A 627 41.51 -21.12 14.54
C GLY A 627 41.76 -22.27 13.56
N LEU A 628 42.24 -21.96 12.35
CA LEU A 628 42.48 -22.92 11.26
C LEU A 628 43.81 -23.69 11.41
N GLY A 629 44.23 -24.00 12.64
CA GLY A 629 45.42 -24.84 12.89
C GLY A 629 45.21 -26.28 12.41
N ALA A 630 46.30 -26.90 11.93
CA ALA A 630 46.28 -28.29 11.52
C ALA A 630 45.82 -29.21 12.67
N SER A 631 45.00 -30.19 12.34
CA SER A 631 44.54 -31.25 13.25
C SER A 631 44.86 -32.63 12.70
N GLU A 632 44.57 -33.67 13.46
CA GLU A 632 44.71 -35.07 12.98
C GLU A 632 43.80 -35.37 11.78
N THR A 633 42.70 -34.59 11.61
CA THR A 633 41.66 -34.84 10.61
C THR A 633 41.64 -33.84 9.48
N ALA A 634 42.26 -32.66 9.64
CA ALA A 634 42.22 -31.59 8.63
C ALA A 634 43.49 -30.71 8.68
N ILE A 635 43.96 -30.28 7.52
CA ILE A 635 45.00 -29.26 7.34
C ILE A 635 44.40 -28.14 6.49
N TYR A 636 44.68 -26.90 6.86
CA TYR A 636 44.14 -25.72 6.20
C TYR A 636 45.23 -24.92 5.50
N TYR A 637 44.91 -24.37 4.34
CA TYR A 637 45.84 -23.55 3.56
C TYR A 637 45.10 -22.26 3.12
N GLY A 638 45.83 -21.17 3.06
CA GLY A 638 45.38 -19.89 2.53
C GLY A 638 46.41 -19.27 1.61
N VAL A 639 46.04 -18.20 0.93
CA VAL A 639 46.96 -17.45 0.07
C VAL A 639 47.51 -16.26 0.85
N LYS A 640 48.82 -16.21 1.03
CA LYS A 640 49.54 -15.08 1.62
C LYS A 640 50.65 -14.64 0.66
N ASP A 641 50.70 -13.34 0.40
CA ASP A 641 51.71 -12.77 -0.51
C ASP A 641 51.75 -13.38 -1.91
N GLY A 642 50.63 -13.94 -2.37
CA GLY A 642 50.53 -14.61 -3.66
C GLY A 642 50.90 -16.09 -3.63
N GLU A 643 51.22 -16.65 -2.47
CA GLU A 643 51.60 -18.04 -2.27
C GLU A 643 50.59 -18.79 -1.40
N MET A 644 50.42 -20.09 -1.69
CA MET A 644 49.62 -20.99 -0.85
C MET A 644 50.44 -21.42 0.36
N VAL A 645 50.02 -21.04 1.56
CA VAL A 645 50.68 -21.37 2.81
C VAL A 645 49.77 -22.20 3.73
N GLN A 646 50.35 -23.12 4.49
CA GLN A 646 49.64 -23.83 5.54
C GLN A 646 49.27 -22.84 6.65
N LEU A 647 48.01 -22.83 7.06
CA LEU A 647 47.50 -21.96 8.11
C LEU A 647 47.79 -22.53 9.49
N THR A 648 48.04 -21.67 10.43
CA THR A 648 48.20 -21.94 11.86
C THR A 648 46.96 -21.49 12.64
N ALA A 649 46.88 -21.85 13.91
CA ALA A 649 45.77 -21.42 14.76
C ALA A 649 45.69 -19.87 14.95
N GLU A 650 46.78 -19.16 14.69
CA GLU A 650 46.88 -17.71 14.80
C GLU A 650 46.48 -16.99 13.50
N ASP A 651 46.39 -17.74 12.39
CA ASP A 651 46.05 -17.17 11.10
C ASP A 651 44.55 -16.85 10.99
N VAL A 652 44.25 -15.76 10.30
CA VAL A 652 42.92 -15.27 10.09
C VAL A 652 42.65 -15.13 8.59
N ILE A 653 41.57 -15.74 8.13
CA ILE A 653 41.04 -15.51 6.78
C ILE A 653 39.96 -14.44 6.88
N GLY A 654 40.17 -13.33 6.19
CA GLY A 654 39.17 -12.24 6.12
C GLY A 654 37.94 -12.61 5.31
N PRO A 655 36.87 -11.82 5.45
CA PRO A 655 35.65 -11.96 4.62
C PRO A 655 35.96 -11.83 3.13
N GLN A 656 35.04 -12.33 2.28
CA GLN A 656 35.12 -12.31 0.81
C GLN A 656 36.37 -13.05 0.25
N ASN A 657 36.90 -13.99 1.02
CA ASN A 657 37.99 -14.82 0.65
C ASN A 657 37.61 -16.30 0.78
N TRP A 658 38.55 -17.17 0.37
CA TRP A 658 38.40 -18.59 0.54
C TRP A 658 39.67 -19.20 1.17
N TYR A 659 39.54 -20.37 1.74
CA TYR A 659 40.64 -21.20 2.21
C TYR A 659 40.48 -22.62 1.70
N LEU A 660 41.57 -23.38 1.68
CA LEU A 660 41.59 -24.77 1.28
C LEU A 660 41.64 -25.67 2.52
N THR A 661 40.72 -26.60 2.61
CA THR A 661 40.72 -27.69 3.59
C THR A 661 41.21 -28.99 2.93
N VAL A 662 42.17 -29.64 3.53
CA VAL A 662 42.67 -30.97 3.10
C VAL A 662 42.32 -31.99 4.17
N THR A 663 41.60 -33.04 3.77
CA THR A 663 41.23 -34.17 4.65
C THR A 663 41.55 -35.50 4.00
N ASN A 664 41.71 -36.56 4.81
CA ASN A 664 41.86 -37.89 4.27
C ASN A 664 40.55 -38.36 3.60
N ARG A 665 40.69 -39.03 2.45
CA ARG A 665 39.59 -39.71 1.80
C ARG A 665 39.55 -41.16 2.27
N PRO A 666 38.42 -41.68 2.80
CA PRO A 666 38.28 -43.09 3.12
C PRO A 666 38.57 -43.93 1.87
N ASN A 667 39.62 -44.73 1.92
CA ASN A 667 40.06 -45.50 0.77
C ASN A 667 39.49 -46.92 0.84
N LEU A 668 39.17 -47.51 -0.33
CA LEU A 668 38.77 -48.92 -0.48
C LEU A 668 39.92 -49.90 -0.15
N TYR A 669 41.13 -49.39 0.00
CA TYR A 669 42.33 -50.15 0.34
C TYR A 669 43.01 -49.44 1.52
N ASP A 670 42.73 -49.91 2.71
CA ASP A 670 43.22 -49.46 4.01
C ASP A 670 44.70 -49.07 4.00
N VAL A 671 45.04 -47.84 3.71
CA VAL A 671 46.36 -47.27 3.90
C VAL A 671 46.16 -45.99 4.72
N ASP A 672 46.39 -46.13 6.02
CA ASP A 672 46.53 -45.00 6.96
C ASP A 672 47.74 -44.14 6.51
N THR A 673 47.53 -43.25 5.59
CA THR A 673 48.50 -42.24 5.22
C THR A 673 48.29 -41.03 6.16
N PRO A 674 49.19 -40.79 7.12
CA PRO A 674 49.00 -39.67 8.06
C PRO A 674 48.87 -38.36 7.31
N LEU A 675 47.97 -37.48 7.77
CA LEU A 675 47.84 -36.14 7.25
C LEU A 675 49.11 -35.30 7.37
N THR A 676 50.02 -35.66 8.31
CA THR A 676 51.36 -35.07 8.49
C THR A 676 52.24 -35.19 7.25
N SER A 677 51.93 -36.06 6.29
CA SER A 677 52.58 -36.16 4.98
C SER A 677 51.85 -35.38 3.87
N ALA A 678 50.94 -34.47 4.23
CA ALA A 678 50.29 -33.59 3.27
C ALA A 678 51.32 -32.69 2.57
N ALA A 679 50.94 -32.24 1.39
CA ALA A 679 51.82 -31.53 0.47
C ALA A 679 52.64 -30.44 1.17
N LYS A 680 53.97 -30.59 1.13
CA LYS A 680 54.89 -29.55 1.60
C LYS A 680 55.07 -28.42 0.58
N ALA A 681 54.55 -28.60 -0.64
CA ALA A 681 54.62 -27.60 -1.69
C ALA A 681 53.37 -27.63 -2.58
N PHE A 682 52.75 -26.48 -2.77
CA PHE A 682 51.71 -26.27 -3.77
C PHE A 682 52.26 -25.47 -4.95
N SER A 683 51.94 -25.88 -6.16
CA SER A 683 52.22 -25.12 -7.37
C SER A 683 50.91 -24.82 -8.08
N ILE A 684 50.75 -23.60 -8.60
CA ILE A 684 49.61 -23.24 -9.44
C ILE A 684 50.03 -23.25 -10.90
N ARG A 685 49.32 -24.03 -11.71
CA ARG A 685 49.45 -24.00 -13.16
C ARG A 685 48.30 -23.26 -13.77
N VAL A 686 48.57 -22.18 -14.49
CA VAL A 686 47.58 -21.43 -15.24
C VAL A 686 47.45 -22.03 -16.63
N ILE A 687 46.24 -22.47 -16.99
CA ILE A 687 45.91 -22.98 -18.32
C ILE A 687 45.24 -21.86 -19.10
N GLY A 688 45.82 -21.43 -20.26
CA GLY A 688 45.19 -20.52 -21.23
C GLY A 688 44.42 -21.29 -22.30
N ASP A 689 43.49 -20.62 -22.97
CA ASP A 689 42.81 -21.14 -24.16
C ASP A 689 43.82 -21.22 -25.30
N GLY A 690 44.47 -22.39 -25.48
CA GLY A 690 45.31 -22.70 -26.64
C GLY A 690 46.81 -22.42 -26.57
N GLU A 691 47.34 -21.85 -25.49
CA GLU A 691 48.78 -21.69 -25.31
C GLU A 691 49.23 -22.31 -23.96
N ALA A 692 50.26 -23.18 -24.00
CA ALA A 692 50.97 -23.60 -22.81
C ALA A 692 51.86 -22.43 -22.34
N THR A 693 51.25 -21.46 -21.68
CA THR A 693 51.98 -20.36 -21.05
C THR A 693 52.61 -20.86 -19.76
N GLY A 694 53.86 -20.48 -19.56
CA GLY A 694 54.74 -21.01 -18.56
C GLY A 694 54.19 -21.11 -17.16
N ILE A 695 54.79 -22.03 -16.40
CA ILE A 695 54.55 -22.26 -14.98
C ILE A 695 54.86 -20.94 -14.24
N GLU A 696 53.85 -20.25 -13.77
CA GLU A 696 54.00 -19.23 -12.72
C GLU A 696 53.87 -19.98 -11.38
N ASP A 697 54.98 -20.23 -10.74
CA ASP A 697 55.03 -20.99 -9.49
C ASP A 697 54.53 -20.11 -8.32
N ILE A 698 53.45 -20.54 -7.64
CA ILE A 698 53.22 -20.11 -6.26
C ILE A 698 53.98 -21.14 -5.39
N HIS A 699 55.07 -20.73 -4.76
CA HIS A 699 55.82 -21.58 -3.88
C HIS A 699 55.23 -21.61 -2.48
N VAL A 700 55.01 -22.81 -1.94
CA VAL A 700 54.80 -22.99 -0.51
C VAL A 700 56.17 -22.97 0.17
N VAL A 701 56.41 -21.94 0.94
CA VAL A 701 57.61 -21.89 1.79
C VAL A 701 57.31 -22.69 3.06
N SER A 702 57.88 -23.86 3.19
CA SER A 702 58.00 -24.51 4.50
C SER A 702 59.08 -23.77 5.30
N ASP A 703 58.74 -23.34 6.48
CA ASP A 703 59.65 -22.69 7.43
C ASP A 703 60.69 -23.72 7.95
N GLU A 704 61.66 -24.08 7.12
CA GLU A 704 62.91 -24.75 7.54
C GLU A 704 64.08 -24.21 6.70
N GLY A 705 64.85 -23.40 7.35
CA GLY A 705 66.27 -23.09 7.21
C GLY A 705 66.86 -22.98 5.82
N GLU A 706 67.41 -21.81 5.57
CA GLU A 706 68.36 -21.53 4.51
C GLU A 706 69.38 -22.70 4.24
N ASN A 707 69.20 -23.41 3.11
CA ASN A 707 70.26 -23.93 2.32
C ASN A 707 69.78 -24.20 0.89
N GLY A 708 69.79 -23.16 0.10
CA GLY A 708 69.55 -23.25 -1.33
C GLY A 708 70.58 -24.18 -1.97
N LYS A 709 70.13 -25.29 -2.55
CA LYS A 709 70.98 -26.18 -3.34
C LYS A 709 71.58 -25.40 -4.51
N GLN A 710 72.82 -24.98 -4.36
CA GLN A 710 73.57 -24.46 -5.49
C GLN A 710 73.84 -25.61 -6.44
N GLY A 711 73.49 -25.51 -7.70
CA GLY A 711 73.72 -26.50 -8.75
C GLY A 711 72.89 -26.34 -9.99
N ILE A 712 73.15 -27.15 -10.99
CA ILE A 712 72.42 -27.22 -12.24
C ILE A 712 71.59 -28.52 -12.21
N PHE A 713 70.34 -28.48 -12.52
CA PHE A 713 69.39 -29.62 -12.48
C PHE A 713 68.58 -29.70 -13.76
N ASP A 714 68.28 -30.91 -14.23
CA ASP A 714 67.24 -31.07 -15.26
C ASP A 714 65.80 -30.88 -14.74
N LEU A 715 64.84 -30.91 -15.63
CA LEU A 715 63.44 -30.79 -15.23
C LEU A 715 62.87 -31.92 -14.41
N GLN A 716 63.60 -33.03 -14.29
CA GLN A 716 63.32 -34.17 -13.41
C GLN A 716 64.06 -34.08 -12.07
N GLY A 717 64.75 -32.95 -11.78
CA GLY A 717 65.45 -32.72 -10.52
C GLY A 717 66.75 -33.45 -10.38
N ARG A 718 67.30 -34.03 -11.46
CA ARG A 718 68.65 -34.69 -11.46
C ARG A 718 69.71 -33.62 -11.61
N LYS A 719 70.72 -33.64 -10.77
CA LYS A 719 71.88 -32.75 -10.83
C LYS A 719 72.68 -33.03 -12.10
N LEU A 720 72.92 -31.94 -12.82
CA LEU A 720 73.78 -31.97 -14.03
C LEU A 720 75.15 -31.43 -13.69
N ASP A 721 76.20 -32.08 -14.24
CA ASP A 721 77.56 -31.70 -14.01
C ASP A 721 77.96 -30.45 -14.81
N ALA A 722 77.18 -30.07 -15.82
CA ALA A 722 77.36 -28.85 -16.62
C ALA A 722 76.07 -28.40 -17.21
N GLU A 723 76.03 -27.14 -17.66
CA GLU A 723 74.88 -26.59 -18.36
C GLU A 723 74.64 -27.33 -19.69
N PRO A 724 73.38 -27.78 -19.95
CA PRO A 724 73.06 -28.38 -21.22
C PRO A 724 73.27 -27.40 -22.36
N THR A 725 73.65 -27.88 -23.52
CA THR A 725 73.90 -27.11 -24.70
C THR A 725 72.57 -26.64 -25.38
N HIS A 726 71.49 -27.32 -25.10
CA HIS A 726 70.13 -27.01 -25.61
C HIS A 726 69.10 -27.54 -24.60
N GLY A 727 67.98 -26.82 -24.48
CA GLY A 727 66.88 -27.28 -23.66
C GLY A 727 66.67 -26.45 -22.38
N ILE A 728 65.76 -26.94 -21.50
CA ILE A 728 65.34 -26.23 -20.27
C ILE A 728 66.01 -26.93 -19.08
N TYR A 729 66.67 -26.17 -18.19
CA TYR A 729 67.30 -26.68 -16.97
C TYR A 729 67.09 -25.63 -15.82
N ILE A 730 67.39 -26.07 -14.61
CA ILE A 730 67.29 -25.22 -13.40
C ILE A 730 68.70 -24.97 -12.89
N LYS A 731 69.11 -23.72 -12.75
CA LYS A 731 70.39 -23.31 -12.17
C LYS A 731 70.11 -22.38 -10.97
N ASN A 732 70.63 -22.84 -9.80
CA ASN A 732 70.45 -22.11 -8.53
C ASN A 732 69.01 -21.69 -8.27
N GLY A 733 68.05 -22.62 -8.47
CA GLY A 733 66.65 -22.41 -8.26
C GLY A 733 65.90 -21.58 -9.37
N LYS A 734 66.59 -21.15 -10.43
CA LYS A 734 66.01 -20.41 -11.57
C LYS A 734 65.99 -21.24 -12.83
N LYS A 735 64.90 -21.22 -13.55
CA LYS A 735 64.72 -21.85 -14.86
C LYS A 735 65.62 -21.15 -15.90
N CYS A 736 66.41 -21.88 -16.58
CA CYS A 736 67.25 -21.44 -17.69
C CYS A 736 66.85 -22.16 -18.98
N VAL A 737 66.83 -21.47 -20.09
CA VAL A 737 66.56 -21.99 -21.44
C VAL A 737 67.80 -21.70 -22.29
N LYS A 738 68.35 -22.73 -22.96
CA LYS A 738 69.45 -22.57 -23.92
C LYS A 738 69.08 -23.12 -25.26
#